data_df6705d958a352abba8119d8e8f7a41d
#
_entry.id   df6705d958a352abba8119d8e8f7a41d
#
_cell.length_a   1.000
_cell.length_b   1.000
_cell.length_c   1.000
_cell.angle_alpha   90.00
_cell.angle_beta   90.00
_cell.angle_gamma   90.00
#
_symmetry.space_group_name_H-M   'P 1'
#
loop_
_entity.id
_entity.type
_entity.pdbx_description
1 polymer ?
#
loop_
_entity_poly.entity_id
_entity_poly.type
_entity_poly.pdbx_seq_one_letter_code
_entity_poly.pdbx_strand_id
1 'polypeptide(L)'
;MFMKRILYIIIIIIFSVNTFAQNKSMTDTVYSIQEVEILGASKKKVEIGKLNVPLQYLPMSVSTVSYKDLEIRGISNIEDAVKFLPGVRMNTSYGAFQTLYVRGMTYTPIMIDGVRDERTMINSYPFSDLTNVESMELLKGPASVLYGHSVLGGVLNIVRKSPTPQTVVNMKMSYGSWNNKQANMDFGGNLAGPLNYRVNFNYGDQDGWRATGNKRLSGYLALGADIDATSRIDVRGSFHRDWYGTETGLPPVMMADVYNTDGTLYLKAGQEIPGLNEKKRYNNESDFLKNNGWDISGKYEKKFSKSMKLTNYLSYKYDDINYLGTEELSYLYNMNSVYKHYIDKGTYKMYINLDSVQLTYPLRFSHIAKTLGNQLELSGDFYTGNIKHNFLGGYSFSQMFRNSYTGYNNAPENDKFNSEYDIYGPGIYSVIAVNNPLSMGYMKSKFSKAIITKDYTHGIYFQDLIEFHEKFKFLLAARYDIYKYLRTGANTYGGIRKYHKSEQTPYSIATNSAFTYRAGMVFIPISELSIYTSAASYFRPSRTFPAANTIYLNKNGSDIDIESGKGIFHPETGYQFEAGTRYTYKSILQASASVFYIRKNDIVRSFGRLSVGSDANGNPVMKSIIGQVGSEESKGFDIEVAITPTHFSSFNLGYSYTDTKTLDIQPNKYVNIDTQNITLVPHNTFYAYGNIVVPKGVFSGLSYNLSISFMDKVYTNYAKSMSFSSYWLTDMGISYPLKNGIRLSGNVNNVFDKTYSNQAVYGTQRVPGMPRNFMLSLAYSLR
;
A
#
# COMPACT_ATOMS: atom_id res chain seq x y z
N MET A 1 -8.83 8.25 33.97
CA MET A 1 -9.61 9.47 34.18
C MET A 1 -10.16 10.07 32.88
N PHE A 2 -9.41 10.07 31.78
CA PHE A 2 -9.80 10.55 30.44
C PHE A 2 -10.97 9.76 29.82
N MET A 3 -10.92 8.43 29.86
CA MET A 3 -11.99 7.55 29.35
C MET A 3 -13.35 7.74 30.04
N LYS A 4 -13.36 7.98 31.38
CA LYS A 4 -14.63 8.27 32.10
C LYS A 4 -15.26 9.58 31.64
N ARG A 5 -14.46 10.60 31.29
CA ARG A 5 -14.97 11.89 30.79
C ARG A 5 -15.53 11.76 29.36
N ILE A 6 -14.91 10.94 28.51
CA ILE A 6 -15.42 10.63 27.15
C ILE A 6 -16.75 9.86 27.27
N LEU A 7 -16.85 8.90 28.17
CA LEU A 7 -18.09 8.15 28.39
C LEU A 7 -19.25 9.06 28.86
N TYR A 8 -18.98 10.03 29.73
CA TYR A 8 -19.97 11.02 30.13
C TYR A 8 -20.41 11.95 28.99
N ILE A 9 -19.48 12.37 28.12
CA ILE A 9 -19.80 13.18 26.96
C ILE A 9 -20.65 12.38 25.96
N ILE A 10 -20.35 11.12 25.75
CA ILE A 10 -21.13 10.22 24.90
C ILE A 10 -22.53 10.01 25.46
N ILE A 11 -22.67 9.80 26.75
CA ILE A 11 -23.98 9.65 27.42
C ILE A 11 -24.81 10.94 27.30
N ILE A 12 -24.19 12.12 27.46
CA ILE A 12 -24.87 13.40 27.31
C ILE A 12 -25.33 13.63 25.86
N ILE A 13 -24.51 13.29 24.88
CA ILE A 13 -24.86 13.38 23.44
C ILE A 13 -26.03 12.42 23.13
N ILE A 14 -26.00 11.18 23.62
CA ILE A 14 -27.10 10.22 23.42
C ILE A 14 -28.41 10.72 24.04
N PHE A 15 -28.37 11.33 25.20
CA PHE A 15 -29.56 11.90 25.84
C PHE A 15 -30.07 13.18 25.17
N SER A 16 -29.19 14.04 24.65
CA SER A 16 -29.60 15.26 23.94
C SER A 16 -30.19 15.00 22.55
N VAL A 17 -29.75 13.94 21.86
CA VAL A 17 -30.31 13.54 20.57
C VAL A 17 -31.74 12.98 20.69
N ASN A 18 -32.05 12.32 21.80
CA ASN A 18 -33.41 11.81 22.04
C ASN A 18 -34.47 12.91 22.28
N THR A 19 -34.08 14.12 22.69
CA THR A 19 -35.02 15.24 22.88
C THR A 19 -35.42 15.94 21.60
N PHE A 20 -34.69 15.75 20.47
CA PHE A 20 -35.03 16.33 19.15
C PHE A 20 -35.74 15.35 18.21
N ALA A 21 -35.87 14.07 18.57
CA ALA A 21 -36.38 13.01 17.69
C ALA A 21 -37.87 12.65 17.91
N GLN A 22 -38.64 13.45 18.61
CA GLN A 22 -40.09 13.21 18.72
C GLN A 22 -40.82 13.91 17.59
N ASN A 23 -41.09 13.22 16.52
CA ASN A 23 -42.29 13.16 15.66
C ASN A 23 -41.98 12.63 14.24
N LYS A 24 -41.98 11.31 14.15
CA LYS A 24 -42.35 10.63 12.88
C LYS A 24 -42.85 9.22 13.22
N SER A 25 -44.05 8.93 12.75
CA SER A 25 -44.73 7.64 12.88
C SER A 25 -43.93 6.50 12.28
N MET A 26 -43.78 5.41 13.06
CA MET A 26 -43.16 4.17 12.60
C MET A 26 -44.12 3.52 11.58
N THR A 27 -43.77 3.59 10.32
CA THR A 27 -44.26 2.67 9.31
C THR A 27 -43.22 1.57 9.10
N ASP A 28 -43.70 0.32 8.93
CA ASP A 28 -42.92 -0.89 8.74
C ASP A 28 -41.64 -0.72 7.98
N THR A 29 -40.50 -0.80 8.65
CA THR A 29 -39.18 -0.73 8.00
C THR A 29 -38.90 -2.12 7.44
N VAL A 30 -39.18 -2.30 6.15
CA VAL A 30 -38.63 -3.41 5.38
C VAL A 30 -37.10 -3.23 5.39
N TYR A 31 -36.40 -4.12 6.08
CA TYR A 31 -34.94 -4.18 6.03
C TYR A 31 -34.52 -4.69 4.64
N SER A 32 -34.54 -3.81 3.65
CA SER A 32 -33.86 -4.11 2.38
C SER A 32 -32.35 -4.00 2.64
N ILE A 33 -31.55 -4.89 2.07
CA ILE A 33 -30.18 -4.51 1.75
C ILE A 33 -30.36 -3.29 0.86
N GLN A 34 -30.13 -2.08 1.41
CA GLN A 34 -29.96 -0.92 0.56
C GLN A 34 -28.89 -1.33 -0.43
N GLU A 35 -29.22 -1.21 -1.70
CA GLU A 35 -28.44 -1.59 -2.85
C GLU A 35 -26.97 -1.78 -2.51
N VAL A 36 -26.50 -3.03 -2.40
CA VAL A 36 -25.07 -3.31 -2.28
C VAL A 36 -24.51 -2.65 -3.52
N GLU A 37 -23.73 -1.61 -3.34
CA GLU A 37 -23.11 -0.91 -4.45
C GLU A 37 -22.18 -1.88 -5.13
N ILE A 38 -22.66 -2.45 -6.23
CA ILE A 38 -22.01 -3.58 -6.90
C ILE A 38 -20.74 -3.06 -7.52
N LEU A 39 -19.65 -3.72 -7.21
CA LEU A 39 -18.34 -3.55 -7.82
C LEU A 39 -18.47 -3.40 -9.35
N GLY A 40 -18.06 -2.27 -9.91
CA GLY A 40 -17.96 -2.11 -11.35
C GLY A 40 -19.24 -1.90 -12.13
N ALA A 41 -20.30 -1.31 -11.53
CA ALA A 41 -21.51 -0.95 -12.26
C ALA A 41 -21.16 -0.21 -13.56
N SER A 42 -21.50 -0.77 -14.71
CA SER A 42 -21.17 -0.20 -16.02
C SER A 42 -21.67 1.23 -16.19
N LYS A 43 -22.72 1.61 -15.49
CA LYS A 43 -23.32 2.97 -15.46
C LYS A 43 -22.75 3.84 -14.34
N LYS A 44 -21.97 3.30 -13.40
CA LYS A 44 -21.32 4.08 -12.33
C LYS A 44 -20.22 4.96 -12.90
N LYS A 45 -20.19 6.18 -12.43
CA LYS A 45 -19.06 7.09 -12.68
C LYS A 45 -17.97 6.79 -11.65
N VAL A 46 -16.73 6.78 -12.10
CA VAL A 46 -15.55 6.59 -11.24
C VAL A 46 -14.70 7.85 -11.24
N GLU A 47 -14.25 8.26 -10.08
CA GLU A 47 -13.42 9.47 -9.96
C GLU A 47 -12.03 9.27 -10.59
N ILE A 48 -11.51 8.05 -10.50
CA ILE A 48 -10.18 7.72 -10.98
C ILE A 48 -10.01 7.87 -12.51
N GLY A 49 -11.10 7.85 -13.29
CA GLY A 49 -11.08 8.12 -14.72
C GLY A 49 -10.99 9.59 -15.09
N LYS A 50 -11.28 10.49 -14.14
CA LYS A 50 -11.33 11.94 -14.26
C LYS A 50 -12.33 12.52 -15.26
N LEU A 51 -12.97 11.70 -16.08
CA LEU A 51 -14.06 12.09 -16.98
C LEU A 51 -15.41 11.78 -16.33
N ASN A 52 -16.35 12.70 -16.50
CA ASN A 52 -17.71 12.55 -15.97
C ASN A 52 -18.59 11.67 -16.89
N VAL A 53 -18.12 10.48 -17.22
CA VAL A 53 -18.79 9.52 -18.09
C VAL A 53 -18.97 8.17 -17.40
N PRO A 54 -19.91 7.33 -17.83
CA PRO A 54 -20.05 5.98 -17.32
C PRO A 54 -18.78 5.15 -17.53
N LEU A 55 -18.45 4.27 -16.58
CA LEU A 55 -17.28 3.39 -16.68
C LEU A 55 -17.28 2.54 -17.95
N GLN A 56 -18.45 2.15 -18.44
CA GLN A 56 -18.58 1.39 -19.69
C GLN A 56 -18.03 2.10 -20.94
N TYR A 57 -17.82 3.44 -20.90
CA TYR A 57 -17.25 4.23 -22.00
C TYR A 57 -15.73 4.34 -21.90
N LEU A 58 -15.12 3.90 -20.81
CA LEU A 58 -13.69 4.04 -20.57
C LEU A 58 -12.93 2.75 -20.94
N PRO A 59 -11.92 2.81 -21.80
CA PRO A 59 -11.11 1.65 -22.19
C PRO A 59 -10.03 1.36 -21.13
N MET A 60 -10.46 0.98 -19.90
CA MET A 60 -9.55 0.74 -18.77
C MET A 60 -10.20 -0.20 -17.75
N SER A 61 -9.42 -1.05 -17.09
CA SER A 61 -9.89 -1.90 -16.01
C SER A 61 -9.90 -1.15 -14.67
N VAL A 62 -11.05 -1.10 -14.03
CA VAL A 62 -11.24 -0.46 -12.71
C VAL A 62 -11.98 -1.41 -11.78
N SER A 63 -11.41 -1.63 -10.59
CA SER A 63 -12.07 -2.32 -9.48
C SER A 63 -12.38 -1.34 -8.37
N THR A 64 -13.53 -1.48 -7.71
CA THR A 64 -13.95 -0.60 -6.61
C THR A 64 -14.38 -1.40 -5.39
N VAL A 65 -14.07 -0.87 -4.19
CA VAL A 65 -14.55 -1.41 -2.90
C VAL A 65 -15.16 -0.25 -2.12
N SER A 66 -16.41 -0.38 -1.71
CA SER A 66 -17.10 0.64 -0.93
C SER A 66 -16.81 0.51 0.57
N TYR A 67 -16.96 1.62 1.32
CA TYR A 67 -16.89 1.59 2.79
C TYR A 67 -17.91 0.58 3.38
N LYS A 68 -19.11 0.51 2.81
CA LYS A 68 -20.15 -0.42 3.25
C LYS A 68 -19.72 -1.88 3.10
N ASP A 69 -19.05 -2.23 2.02
CA ASP A 69 -18.49 -3.57 1.83
C ASP A 69 -17.44 -3.89 2.89
N LEU A 70 -16.56 -2.93 3.19
CA LEU A 70 -15.54 -3.08 4.23
C LEU A 70 -16.16 -3.25 5.61
N GLU A 71 -17.19 -2.46 5.92
CA GLU A 71 -17.88 -2.50 7.21
C GLU A 71 -18.57 -3.85 7.45
N ILE A 72 -19.33 -4.37 6.46
CA ILE A 72 -20.02 -5.66 6.54
C ILE A 72 -19.03 -6.82 6.75
N ARG A 73 -17.87 -6.74 6.12
CA ARG A 73 -16.78 -7.73 6.23
C ARG A 73 -15.94 -7.57 7.51
N GLY A 74 -16.16 -6.51 8.28
CA GLY A 74 -15.36 -6.21 9.47
C GLY A 74 -13.93 -5.76 9.17
N ILE A 75 -13.67 -5.24 7.97
CA ILE A 75 -12.36 -4.80 7.50
C ILE A 75 -12.12 -3.35 7.92
N SER A 76 -10.99 -3.09 8.58
CA SER A 76 -10.61 -1.77 9.06
C SER A 76 -9.26 -1.28 8.56
N ASN A 77 -8.50 -2.11 7.85
CA ASN A 77 -7.17 -1.79 7.35
C ASN A 77 -7.06 -2.07 5.83
N ILE A 78 -6.11 -1.41 5.19
CA ILE A 78 -5.93 -1.50 3.74
C ILE A 78 -5.39 -2.87 3.29
N GLU A 79 -4.58 -3.54 4.11
CA GLU A 79 -4.00 -4.85 3.76
C GLU A 79 -5.09 -5.91 3.58
N ASP A 80 -6.09 -5.91 4.46
CA ASP A 80 -7.25 -6.80 4.34
C ASP A 80 -8.20 -6.37 3.22
N ALA A 81 -8.35 -5.06 3.01
CA ALA A 81 -9.22 -4.54 1.96
C ALA A 81 -8.75 -4.92 0.55
N VAL A 82 -7.44 -4.87 0.28
CA VAL A 82 -6.90 -5.18 -1.05
C VAL A 82 -6.92 -6.67 -1.40
N LYS A 83 -7.15 -7.56 -0.45
CA LYS A 83 -7.38 -9.00 -0.72
C LYS A 83 -8.59 -9.24 -1.62
N PHE A 84 -9.52 -8.30 -1.67
CA PHE A 84 -10.71 -8.33 -2.51
C PHE A 84 -10.56 -7.55 -3.83
N LEU A 85 -9.32 -7.29 -4.24
CA LEU A 85 -8.98 -6.68 -5.52
C LEU A 85 -8.13 -7.68 -6.31
N PRO A 86 -8.63 -8.28 -7.41
CA PRO A 86 -7.87 -9.27 -8.18
C PRO A 86 -6.58 -8.69 -8.74
N GLY A 87 -5.50 -9.48 -8.68
CA GLY A 87 -4.18 -9.06 -9.15
C GLY A 87 -3.46 -8.06 -8.27
N VAL A 88 -3.93 -7.90 -7.01
CA VAL A 88 -3.36 -6.98 -6.03
C VAL A 88 -2.78 -7.75 -4.85
N ARG A 89 -1.64 -7.25 -4.37
CA ARG A 89 -1.01 -7.71 -3.15
C ARG A 89 -0.43 -6.54 -2.37
N MET A 90 -0.57 -6.59 -1.06
CA MET A 90 0.15 -5.71 -0.15
C MET A 90 1.28 -6.48 0.52
N ASN A 91 2.48 -5.90 0.55
CA ASN A 91 3.57 -6.37 1.38
C ASN A 91 3.80 -5.35 2.49
N THR A 92 3.81 -5.81 3.73
CA THR A 92 4.09 -4.98 4.89
C THR A 92 5.46 -5.37 5.46
N SER A 93 6.41 -4.45 5.46
CA SER A 93 7.75 -4.67 5.98
C SER A 93 7.87 -4.05 7.38
N TYR A 94 8.65 -4.70 8.25
CA TYR A 94 8.95 -4.22 9.61
C TYR A 94 7.71 -3.86 10.44
N GLY A 95 6.57 -4.51 10.16
CA GLY A 95 5.33 -4.35 10.90
C GLY A 95 4.43 -3.20 10.46
N ALA A 96 4.87 -2.28 9.59
CA ALA A 96 4.04 -1.16 9.19
C ALA A 96 4.29 -0.58 7.80
N PHE A 97 5.48 -0.72 7.23
CA PHE A 97 5.79 -0.10 5.92
C PHE A 97 5.16 -0.88 4.77
N GLN A 98 4.20 -0.26 4.11
CA GLN A 98 3.35 -0.91 3.12
C GLN A 98 3.79 -0.62 1.69
N THR A 99 3.84 -1.66 0.87
CA THR A 99 4.12 -1.59 -0.57
C THR A 99 3.03 -2.33 -1.33
N LEU A 100 2.38 -1.63 -2.26
CA LEU A 100 1.30 -2.17 -3.08
C LEU A 100 1.84 -2.70 -4.41
N TYR A 101 1.48 -3.93 -4.72
CA TYR A 101 1.75 -4.61 -5.99
C TYR A 101 0.45 -4.74 -6.77
N VAL A 102 0.47 -4.36 -8.03
CA VAL A 102 -0.67 -4.55 -8.93
C VAL A 102 -0.18 -5.20 -10.22
N ARG A 103 -0.79 -6.32 -10.60
CA ARG A 103 -0.39 -7.10 -11.79
C ARG A 103 1.11 -7.43 -11.79
N GLY A 104 1.66 -7.76 -10.61
CA GLY A 104 3.06 -8.08 -10.43
C GLY A 104 4.04 -6.90 -10.45
N MET A 105 3.56 -5.68 -10.73
CA MET A 105 4.39 -4.49 -10.71
C MET A 105 4.40 -3.84 -9.34
N THR A 106 5.58 -3.41 -8.88
CA THR A 106 5.82 -2.79 -7.59
C THR A 106 5.59 -1.27 -7.63
N TYR A 107 5.51 -0.65 -6.45
CA TYR A 107 5.45 0.80 -6.28
C TYR A 107 4.21 1.44 -6.90
N THR A 108 3.06 0.82 -6.71
CA THR A 108 1.79 1.41 -7.09
C THR A 108 1.49 2.61 -6.19
N PRO A 109 1.39 3.84 -6.74
CA PRO A 109 1.08 5.02 -5.94
C PRO A 109 -0.36 4.99 -5.43
N ILE A 110 -0.56 5.62 -4.27
CA ILE A 110 -1.88 5.85 -3.71
C ILE A 110 -2.25 7.32 -3.94
N MET A 111 -3.47 7.54 -4.40
CA MET A 111 -4.10 8.84 -4.51
C MET A 111 -5.03 9.05 -3.34
N ILE A 112 -5.21 10.29 -2.96
CA ILE A 112 -6.24 10.70 -2.00
C ILE A 112 -7.11 11.73 -2.69
N ASP A 113 -8.40 11.43 -2.83
CA ASP A 113 -9.38 12.26 -3.55
C ASP A 113 -8.93 12.63 -4.98
N GLY A 114 -8.33 11.67 -5.70
CA GLY A 114 -7.85 11.85 -7.08
C GLY A 114 -6.55 12.63 -7.22
N VAL A 115 -5.90 13.01 -6.11
CA VAL A 115 -4.62 13.72 -6.11
C VAL A 115 -3.53 12.84 -5.52
N ARG A 116 -2.39 12.83 -6.20
CA ARG A 116 -1.25 11.99 -5.86
C ARG A 116 -0.70 12.29 -4.47
N ASP A 117 -0.45 11.25 -3.70
CA ASP A 117 0.29 11.33 -2.45
C ASP A 117 1.73 10.85 -2.64
N GLU A 118 2.66 11.79 -2.82
CA GLU A 118 4.07 11.49 -3.06
C GLU A 118 4.74 10.74 -1.89
N ARG A 119 4.17 10.82 -0.68
CA ARG A 119 4.66 10.10 0.49
C ARG A 119 4.61 8.60 0.29
N THR A 120 3.64 8.09 -0.46
CA THR A 120 3.48 6.66 -0.74
C THR A 120 4.60 6.09 -1.62
N MET A 121 5.38 6.94 -2.28
CA MET A 121 6.51 6.54 -3.12
C MET A 121 7.82 6.36 -2.34
N ILE A 122 7.82 6.65 -1.06
CA ILE A 122 8.97 6.45 -0.20
C ILE A 122 8.75 5.22 0.68
N ASN A 123 8.86 4.04 0.22
CA ASN A 123 8.76 2.70 0.84
C ASN A 123 8.74 2.59 2.39
N SER A 124 8.46 3.65 3.06
CA SER A 124 8.44 3.80 4.51
C SER A 124 7.20 4.53 4.99
N TYR A 125 6.10 4.46 4.22
CA TYR A 125 4.84 5.08 4.57
C TYR A 125 3.85 4.02 5.09
N PRO A 126 3.49 4.05 6.38
CA PRO A 126 2.43 3.21 6.93
C PRO A 126 1.07 3.84 6.61
N PHE A 127 0.28 3.20 5.79
CA PHE A 127 -1.07 3.64 5.48
C PHE A 127 -2.06 2.54 5.87
N SER A 128 -2.94 2.82 6.82
CA SER A 128 -3.85 1.79 7.34
C SER A 128 -5.24 2.28 7.77
N ASP A 129 -5.51 3.59 7.74
CA ASP A 129 -6.81 4.11 8.21
C ASP A 129 -7.83 4.14 7.09
N LEU A 130 -8.94 3.40 7.24
CA LEU A 130 -10.06 3.37 6.32
C LEU A 130 -11.33 4.00 6.89
N THR A 131 -11.31 4.60 8.05
CA THR A 131 -12.52 5.07 8.74
C THR A 131 -13.15 6.31 8.11
N ASN A 132 -12.32 7.16 7.49
CA ASN A 132 -12.76 8.33 6.74
C ASN A 132 -12.95 8.06 5.24
N VAL A 133 -12.84 6.80 4.81
CA VAL A 133 -12.92 6.39 3.40
C VAL A 133 -14.37 6.14 3.02
N GLU A 134 -14.79 6.62 1.87
CA GLU A 134 -16.07 6.34 1.22
C GLU A 134 -15.94 5.15 0.26
N SER A 135 -14.87 5.15 -0.53
CA SER A 135 -14.55 4.05 -1.44
C SER A 135 -13.06 4.01 -1.78
N MET A 136 -12.61 2.85 -2.22
CA MET A 136 -11.32 2.67 -2.87
C MET A 136 -11.55 2.31 -4.33
N GLU A 137 -10.85 2.97 -5.23
CA GLU A 137 -10.92 2.74 -6.67
C GLU A 137 -9.52 2.35 -7.16
N LEU A 138 -9.38 1.17 -7.74
CA LEU A 138 -8.14 0.70 -8.33
C LEU A 138 -8.25 0.76 -9.85
N LEU A 139 -7.47 1.64 -10.47
CA LEU A 139 -7.22 1.62 -11.91
C LEU A 139 -6.03 0.72 -12.17
N LYS A 140 -6.22 -0.35 -12.94
CA LYS A 140 -5.18 -1.32 -13.28
C LYS A 140 -4.45 -0.89 -14.56
N GLY A 141 -3.14 -1.06 -14.56
CA GLY A 141 -2.26 -0.68 -15.66
C GLY A 141 -1.79 0.77 -15.64
N PRO A 142 -0.96 1.20 -16.63
CA PRO A 142 -0.35 2.52 -16.65
C PRO A 142 -1.39 3.62 -16.66
N ALA A 143 -1.32 4.51 -15.69
CA ALA A 143 -2.14 5.70 -15.60
C ALA A 143 -1.30 6.99 -15.58
N SER A 144 -0.08 6.92 -16.12
CA SER A 144 0.87 8.03 -16.13
C SER A 144 0.31 9.27 -16.81
N VAL A 145 -0.52 9.12 -17.83
CA VAL A 145 -1.19 10.24 -18.49
C VAL A 145 -2.06 11.06 -17.51
N LEU A 146 -2.73 10.44 -16.57
CA LEU A 146 -3.59 11.14 -15.62
C LEU A 146 -2.85 11.57 -14.35
N TYR A 147 -1.89 10.74 -13.90
CA TYR A 147 -1.33 10.83 -12.56
C TYR A 147 0.19 11.01 -12.53
N GLY A 148 0.84 11.16 -13.70
CA GLY A 148 2.27 11.41 -13.82
C GLY A 148 3.13 10.16 -13.60
N HIS A 149 4.35 10.35 -13.17
CA HIS A 149 5.38 9.32 -13.12
C HIS A 149 5.07 8.12 -12.21
N SER A 150 5.76 7.00 -12.44
CA SER A 150 5.76 5.81 -11.57
C SER A 150 4.43 5.08 -11.42
N VAL A 151 3.57 5.10 -12.46
CA VAL A 151 2.27 4.42 -12.46
C VAL A 151 2.25 3.35 -13.56
N LEU A 152 2.88 2.20 -13.31
CA LEU A 152 2.94 1.11 -14.28
C LEU A 152 1.89 0.03 -14.04
N GLY A 153 1.86 -0.60 -12.86
CA GLY A 153 0.91 -1.67 -12.55
C GLY A 153 -0.51 -1.17 -12.31
N GLY A 154 -0.62 0.04 -11.80
CA GLY A 154 -1.90 0.67 -11.49
C GLY A 154 -1.79 1.84 -10.53
N VAL A 155 -2.94 2.33 -10.11
CA VAL A 155 -3.07 3.37 -9.10
C VAL A 155 -4.28 3.10 -8.22
N LEU A 156 -4.10 3.21 -6.91
CA LEU A 156 -5.18 3.09 -5.93
C LEU A 156 -5.63 4.48 -5.49
N ASN A 157 -6.87 4.84 -5.73
CA ASN A 157 -7.47 6.07 -5.26
C ASN A 157 -8.31 5.82 -4.00
N ILE A 158 -8.00 6.53 -2.95
CA ILE A 158 -8.76 6.56 -1.71
C ILE A 158 -9.68 7.77 -1.76
N VAL A 159 -10.96 7.52 -1.93
CA VAL A 159 -12.00 8.56 -1.91
C VAL A 159 -12.47 8.75 -0.48
N ARG A 160 -12.26 9.94 0.08
CA ARG A 160 -12.67 10.25 1.45
C ARG A 160 -14.13 10.68 1.50
N LYS A 161 -14.77 10.45 2.65
CA LYS A 161 -16.15 10.85 2.90
C LYS A 161 -16.34 12.35 2.69
N SER A 162 -17.38 12.71 1.97
CA SER A 162 -17.71 14.09 1.61
C SER A 162 -18.66 14.74 2.61
N PRO A 163 -18.64 16.08 2.75
CA PRO A 163 -19.69 16.83 3.45
C PRO A 163 -21.06 16.52 2.86
N THR A 164 -22.06 16.37 3.70
CA THR A 164 -23.41 15.97 3.30
C THR A 164 -24.46 16.85 3.97
N PRO A 165 -25.56 17.22 3.28
CA PRO A 165 -26.69 17.89 3.91
C PRO A 165 -27.54 16.95 4.78
N GLN A 166 -27.50 15.64 4.53
CA GLN A 166 -28.23 14.66 5.33
C GLN A 166 -27.57 14.43 6.66
N THR A 167 -28.36 14.37 7.73
CA THR A 167 -27.85 14.01 9.06
C THR A 167 -27.29 12.60 9.06
N VAL A 168 -26.04 12.46 9.44
CA VAL A 168 -25.34 11.20 9.61
C VAL A 168 -24.85 11.10 11.03
N VAL A 169 -25.19 10.01 11.71
CA VAL A 169 -24.65 9.65 13.03
C VAL A 169 -24.36 8.16 13.01
N ASN A 170 -23.08 7.82 12.89
CA ASN A 170 -22.62 6.45 12.98
C ASN A 170 -21.58 6.33 14.09
N MET A 171 -21.74 5.35 14.97
CA MET A 171 -20.80 5.03 16.01
C MET A 171 -20.57 3.53 16.04
N LYS A 172 -19.33 3.10 16.20
CA LYS A 172 -18.99 1.67 16.28
C LYS A 172 -17.94 1.47 17.36
N MET A 173 -18.15 0.50 18.22
CA MET A 173 -17.18 0.02 19.19
C MET A 173 -16.93 -1.46 18.91
N SER A 174 -15.68 -1.87 18.95
CA SER A 174 -15.30 -3.27 18.71
C SER A 174 -14.29 -3.74 19.73
N TYR A 175 -14.38 -5.02 20.08
CA TYR A 175 -13.42 -5.72 20.91
C TYR A 175 -13.13 -7.10 20.34
N GLY A 176 -11.87 -7.48 20.31
CA GLY A 176 -11.46 -8.74 19.68
C GLY A 176 -10.21 -9.36 20.26
N SER A 177 -9.71 -10.37 19.57
CA SER A 177 -8.51 -11.12 19.94
C SER A 177 -7.34 -10.17 20.20
N TRP A 178 -6.45 -10.59 21.13
CA TRP A 178 -5.26 -9.81 21.54
C TRP A 178 -5.57 -8.40 22.00
N ASN A 179 -6.64 -8.28 22.79
CA ASN A 179 -7.07 -7.01 23.41
C ASN A 179 -7.34 -5.90 22.37
N ASN A 180 -7.76 -6.29 21.16
CA ASN A 180 -8.04 -5.34 20.08
C ASN A 180 -9.29 -4.53 20.40
N LYS A 181 -9.12 -3.24 20.65
CA LYS A 181 -10.15 -2.26 20.96
C LYS A 181 -10.22 -1.23 19.87
N GLN A 182 -11.40 -0.99 19.34
CA GLN A 182 -11.62 0.04 18.33
C GLN A 182 -12.86 0.86 18.67
N ALA A 183 -12.78 2.17 18.44
CA ALA A 183 -13.92 3.07 18.52
C ALA A 183 -13.89 4.02 17.32
N ASN A 184 -15.00 4.02 16.57
CA ASN A 184 -15.17 4.85 15.39
C ASN A 184 -16.40 5.71 15.55
N MET A 185 -16.34 6.97 15.16
CA MET A 185 -17.44 7.91 15.14
C MET A 185 -17.45 8.66 13.82
N ASP A 186 -18.63 8.83 13.24
CA ASP A 186 -18.83 9.47 11.95
C ASP A 186 -20.11 10.30 11.98
N PHE A 187 -19.95 11.60 11.91
CA PHE A 187 -21.03 12.60 11.99
C PHE A 187 -21.04 13.43 10.72
N GLY A 188 -22.23 13.79 10.26
CA GLY A 188 -22.40 14.67 9.12
C GLY A 188 -23.76 15.35 9.13
N GLY A 189 -23.89 16.39 8.32
CA GLY A 189 -25.15 17.09 8.18
C GLY A 189 -24.98 18.52 7.66
N ASN A 190 -26.08 19.23 7.60
CA ASN A 190 -26.06 20.67 7.35
C ASN A 190 -25.69 21.41 8.65
N LEU A 191 -24.70 22.30 8.57
CA LEU A 191 -24.27 23.10 9.71
C LEU A 191 -25.04 24.41 9.79
N ALA A 192 -25.10 25.15 8.66
CA ALA A 192 -25.85 26.38 8.53
C ALA A 192 -25.95 26.80 7.06
N GLY A 193 -27.15 27.12 6.58
CA GLY A 193 -27.36 27.56 5.19
C GLY A 193 -26.76 26.62 4.16
N PRO A 194 -25.82 27.06 3.28
CA PRO A 194 -25.19 26.19 2.29
C PRO A 194 -24.06 25.33 2.84
N LEU A 195 -23.67 25.50 4.12
CA LEU A 195 -22.51 24.83 4.72
C LEU A 195 -22.89 23.47 5.26
N ASN A 196 -22.27 22.43 4.71
CA ASN A 196 -22.36 21.05 5.13
C ASN A 196 -21.06 20.59 5.76
N TYR A 197 -21.13 19.57 6.62
CA TYR A 197 -19.95 19.01 7.28
C TYR A 197 -19.92 17.49 7.28
N ARG A 198 -18.72 16.94 7.49
CA ARG A 198 -18.47 15.54 7.85
C ARG A 198 -17.31 15.48 8.83
N VAL A 199 -17.46 14.73 9.92
CA VAL A 199 -16.44 14.56 10.96
C VAL A 199 -16.29 13.07 11.26
N ASN A 200 -15.04 12.58 11.29
CA ASN A 200 -14.74 11.25 11.77
C ASN A 200 -13.70 11.28 12.87
N PHE A 201 -13.84 10.36 13.83
CA PHE A 201 -12.82 10.04 14.82
C PHE A 201 -12.62 8.55 14.87
N ASN A 202 -11.36 8.15 15.00
CA ASN A 202 -10.98 6.76 15.12
C ASN A 202 -9.95 6.59 16.24
N TYR A 203 -10.20 5.61 17.09
CA TYR A 203 -9.27 5.12 18.08
C TYR A 203 -9.12 3.61 17.92
N GLY A 204 -7.87 3.13 17.95
CA GLY A 204 -7.53 1.72 17.95
C GLY A 204 -6.39 1.44 18.92
N ASP A 205 -6.45 0.31 19.60
CA ASP A 205 -5.39 -0.19 20.49
C ASP A 205 -5.44 -1.71 20.50
N GLN A 206 -4.33 -2.36 20.20
CA GLN A 206 -4.21 -3.82 20.24
C GLN A 206 -2.81 -4.26 20.65
N ASP A 207 -2.72 -5.41 21.32
CA ASP A 207 -1.44 -5.99 21.71
C ASP A 207 -0.76 -6.75 20.57
N GLY A 208 -1.55 -7.24 19.58
CA GLY A 208 -1.07 -8.08 18.47
C GLY A 208 -0.72 -9.51 18.91
N TRP A 209 -0.87 -10.46 18.00
CA TRP A 209 -0.71 -11.89 18.34
C TRP A 209 0.75 -12.34 18.57
N ARG A 210 1.70 -11.53 18.10
CA ARG A 210 3.15 -11.70 18.33
C ARG A 210 3.72 -10.57 19.19
N ALA A 211 2.91 -9.91 19.99
CA ALA A 211 3.26 -8.70 20.71
C ALA A 211 3.75 -7.57 19.77
N THR A 212 3.21 -7.54 18.55
CA THR A 212 3.43 -6.49 17.53
C THR A 212 2.25 -5.52 17.52
N GLY A 213 1.86 -5.05 18.68
CA GLY A 213 0.70 -4.21 18.87
C GLY A 213 0.74 -2.90 18.09
N ASN A 214 -0.40 -2.30 17.92
CA ASN A 214 -0.49 -0.94 17.41
C ASN A 214 -1.47 -0.09 18.20
N LYS A 215 -1.23 1.22 18.16
CA LYS A 215 -2.13 2.22 18.73
C LYS A 215 -2.34 3.31 17.70
N ARG A 216 -3.59 3.73 17.55
CA ARG A 216 -3.98 4.78 16.61
C ARG A 216 -4.96 5.75 17.25
N LEU A 217 -4.73 7.03 16.96
CA LEU A 217 -5.71 8.08 17.12
C LEU A 217 -5.73 8.90 15.83
N SER A 218 -6.88 8.99 15.18
CA SER A 218 -7.02 9.83 13.98
C SER A 218 -8.33 10.61 14.01
N GLY A 219 -8.33 11.73 13.29
CA GLY A 219 -9.49 12.58 13.10
C GLY A 219 -9.51 13.15 11.69
N TYR A 220 -10.72 13.38 11.21
CA TYR A 220 -11.00 13.94 9.90
C TYR A 220 -12.15 14.93 9.99
N LEU A 221 -12.00 16.08 9.33
CA LEU A 221 -13.03 17.10 9.17
C LEU A 221 -13.13 17.46 7.69
N ALA A 222 -14.33 17.49 7.17
CA ALA A 222 -14.64 18.07 5.86
C ALA A 222 -15.78 19.07 5.98
N LEU A 223 -15.59 20.23 5.36
CA LEU A 223 -16.57 21.30 5.22
C LEU A 223 -16.80 21.54 3.74
N GLY A 224 -18.05 21.70 3.32
CA GLY A 224 -18.40 21.98 1.94
C GLY A 224 -19.57 22.94 1.83
N ALA A 225 -19.44 23.92 0.94
CA ALA A 225 -20.47 24.91 0.72
C ALA A 225 -20.65 25.18 -0.77
N ASP A 226 -21.89 25.25 -1.21
CA ASP A 226 -22.29 25.85 -2.49
C ASP A 226 -22.34 27.35 -2.31
N ILE A 227 -21.34 28.08 -2.86
CA ILE A 227 -21.22 29.54 -2.75
C ILE A 227 -22.32 30.20 -3.56
N ASP A 228 -22.55 29.66 -4.72
CA ASP A 228 -23.65 30.02 -5.64
C ASP A 228 -24.07 28.79 -6.46
N ALA A 229 -25.06 28.96 -7.36
CA ALA A 229 -25.57 27.84 -8.20
C ALA A 229 -24.50 27.19 -9.09
N THR A 230 -23.34 27.84 -9.28
CA THR A 230 -22.27 27.39 -10.18
C THR A 230 -20.95 27.12 -9.48
N SER A 231 -20.80 27.51 -8.21
CA SER A 231 -19.54 27.51 -7.49
C SER A 231 -19.66 26.75 -6.18
N ARG A 232 -18.74 25.80 -5.96
CA ARG A 232 -18.62 25.01 -4.73
C ARG A 232 -17.21 25.05 -4.19
N ILE A 233 -17.08 25.09 -2.88
CA ILE A 233 -15.81 24.91 -2.18
C ILE A 233 -15.94 23.77 -1.17
N ASP A 234 -14.95 22.88 -1.13
CA ASP A 234 -14.78 21.86 -0.10
C ASP A 234 -13.40 22.02 0.54
N VAL A 235 -13.34 22.02 1.86
CA VAL A 235 -12.10 22.03 2.65
C VAL A 235 -12.08 20.80 3.52
N ARG A 236 -10.95 20.09 3.53
CA ARG A 236 -10.75 18.83 4.27
C ARG A 236 -9.47 18.92 5.06
N GLY A 237 -9.50 18.41 6.29
CA GLY A 237 -8.32 18.25 7.11
C GLY A 237 -8.34 16.91 7.81
N SER A 238 -7.17 16.30 8.01
CA SER A 238 -7.03 15.11 8.81
C SER A 238 -5.76 15.15 9.66
N PHE A 239 -5.76 14.38 10.73
CA PHE A 239 -4.58 14.08 11.51
C PHE A 239 -4.56 12.63 11.93
N HIS A 240 -3.35 12.10 12.16
CA HIS A 240 -3.16 10.78 12.76
C HIS A 240 -1.94 10.78 13.69
N ARG A 241 -2.03 9.92 14.71
CA ARG A 241 -0.95 9.57 15.61
C ARG A 241 -0.94 8.07 15.77
N ASP A 242 0.09 7.45 15.25
CA ASP A 242 0.21 6.00 15.22
C ASP A 242 1.47 5.55 15.94
N TRP A 243 1.35 4.42 16.61
CA TRP A 243 2.45 3.65 17.14
C TRP A 243 2.28 2.20 16.70
N TYR A 244 3.36 1.61 16.17
CA TYR A 244 3.41 0.22 15.76
C TYR A 244 4.56 -0.48 16.45
N GLY A 245 4.34 -1.70 16.95
CA GLY A 245 5.39 -2.63 17.25
C GLY A 245 6.05 -3.12 15.96
N THR A 246 7.39 -3.12 15.93
CA THR A 246 8.13 -3.59 14.75
C THR A 246 8.11 -5.11 14.66
N GLU A 247 8.29 -5.64 13.45
CA GLU A 247 8.31 -7.06 13.16
C GLU A 247 9.51 -7.41 12.28
N THR A 248 10.42 -8.23 12.79
CA THR A 248 11.61 -8.70 12.08
C THR A 248 11.39 -10.06 11.41
N GLY A 249 10.33 -10.76 11.77
CA GLY A 249 10.05 -12.11 11.31
C GLY A 249 10.67 -13.20 12.20
N LEU A 250 10.69 -14.40 11.67
CA LEU A 250 11.34 -15.57 12.28
C LEU A 250 12.81 -15.64 11.88
N PRO A 251 13.64 -16.43 12.60
CA PRO A 251 15.01 -16.71 12.21
C PRO A 251 15.13 -17.05 10.72
N PRO A 252 16.21 -16.61 10.04
CA PRO A 252 16.34 -16.77 8.61
C PRO A 252 16.29 -18.23 8.16
N VAL A 253 15.67 -18.47 7.03
CA VAL A 253 15.77 -19.76 6.33
C VAL A 253 17.20 -19.98 5.85
N MET A 254 17.69 -21.20 5.96
CA MET A 254 19.03 -21.53 5.51
C MET A 254 19.13 -21.48 3.99
N MET A 255 20.16 -20.79 3.47
CA MET A 255 20.38 -20.62 2.04
C MET A 255 21.26 -21.71 1.43
N ALA A 256 21.80 -22.60 2.29
CA ALA A 256 22.62 -23.74 1.90
C ALA A 256 22.25 -24.96 2.74
N ASP A 257 22.59 -26.14 2.26
CA ASP A 257 22.44 -27.38 3.03
C ASP A 257 23.29 -27.32 4.30
N VAL A 258 22.71 -27.78 5.41
CA VAL A 258 23.34 -27.83 6.71
C VAL A 258 23.50 -29.29 7.11
N TYR A 259 24.70 -29.67 7.55
CA TYR A 259 25.09 -31.01 7.92
C TYR A 259 25.39 -31.10 9.41
N ASN A 260 25.15 -32.25 9.99
CA ASN A 260 25.68 -32.63 11.30
C ASN A 260 27.19 -32.84 11.23
N THR A 261 27.87 -32.81 12.37
CA THR A 261 29.33 -33.03 12.43
C THR A 261 29.75 -34.42 11.93
N ASP A 262 28.87 -35.42 11.94
CA ASP A 262 29.05 -36.75 11.37
C ASP A 262 28.91 -36.81 9.84
N GLY A 263 28.56 -35.69 9.17
CA GLY A 263 28.36 -35.57 7.73
C GLY A 263 26.96 -35.90 7.26
N THR A 264 26.04 -36.26 8.13
CA THR A 264 24.63 -36.44 7.74
C THR A 264 23.92 -35.11 7.47
N LEU A 265 23.03 -35.09 6.47
CA LEU A 265 22.23 -33.92 6.18
C LEU A 265 21.24 -33.63 7.32
N TYR A 266 21.34 -32.46 7.91
CA TYR A 266 20.43 -32.01 8.96
C TYR A 266 19.28 -31.16 8.41
N LEU A 267 19.58 -30.21 7.51
CA LEU A 267 18.61 -29.27 6.98
C LEU A 267 18.91 -28.92 5.52
N LYS A 268 17.95 -29.02 4.65
CA LYS A 268 18.10 -28.62 3.24
C LYS A 268 18.03 -27.11 3.08
N ALA A 269 18.72 -26.60 2.10
CA ALA A 269 18.57 -25.19 1.65
C ALA A 269 17.09 -24.87 1.37
N GLY A 270 16.62 -23.73 1.86
CA GLY A 270 15.24 -23.30 1.77
C GLY A 270 14.32 -23.83 2.89
N GLN A 271 14.82 -24.64 3.80
CA GLN A 271 14.05 -25.13 4.96
C GLN A 271 14.29 -24.27 6.20
N GLU A 272 13.26 -24.21 7.04
CA GLU A 272 13.33 -23.59 8.36
C GLU A 272 13.87 -24.56 9.40
N ILE A 273 14.42 -24.02 10.46
CA ILE A 273 14.86 -24.82 11.62
C ILE A 273 13.63 -25.53 12.20
N PRO A 274 13.72 -26.82 12.50
CA PRO A 274 12.65 -27.55 13.15
C PRO A 274 12.28 -26.97 14.52
N GLY A 275 10.99 -26.94 14.84
CA GLY A 275 10.51 -26.52 16.16
C GLY A 275 10.42 -25.02 16.40
N LEU A 276 10.53 -24.18 15.37
CA LEU A 276 10.29 -22.74 15.49
C LEU A 276 8.90 -22.46 16.02
N ASN A 277 8.82 -21.62 17.05
CA ASN A 277 7.56 -21.17 17.60
C ASN A 277 7.11 -19.87 16.90
N GLU A 278 6.12 -19.97 16.03
CA GLU A 278 5.59 -18.83 15.25
C GLU A 278 5.01 -17.71 16.11
N LYS A 279 4.61 -17.98 17.35
CA LYS A 279 4.09 -16.98 18.29
C LYS A 279 5.19 -16.12 18.90
N LYS A 280 6.44 -16.52 18.80
CA LYS A 280 7.57 -15.79 19.38
C LYS A 280 8.00 -14.65 18.49
N ARG A 281 8.30 -13.52 19.11
CA ARG A 281 8.84 -12.31 18.48
C ARG A 281 10.32 -12.19 18.78
N TYR A 282 11.09 -11.73 17.81
CA TYR A 282 12.56 -11.63 17.90
C TYR A 282 13.06 -10.19 17.93
N ASN A 283 12.18 -9.22 18.21
CA ASN A 283 12.52 -7.81 18.38
C ASN A 283 12.78 -7.46 19.83
N ASN A 284 13.39 -6.30 20.08
CA ASN A 284 13.56 -5.74 21.39
C ASN A 284 12.33 -4.95 21.86
N GLU A 285 12.18 -4.78 23.16
CA GLU A 285 11.11 -3.95 23.76
C GLU A 285 11.20 -2.49 23.35
N SER A 286 12.43 -2.01 23.11
CA SER A 286 12.69 -0.64 22.65
C SER A 286 12.26 -0.38 21.21
N ASP A 287 12.01 -1.43 20.43
CA ASP A 287 11.67 -1.31 19.01
C ASP A 287 10.31 -0.68 18.82
N PHE A 288 10.23 0.33 17.98
CA PHE A 288 8.98 1.04 17.68
C PHE A 288 8.99 1.70 16.31
N LEU A 289 7.79 1.92 15.79
CA LEU A 289 7.53 2.86 14.72
C LEU A 289 6.44 3.83 15.19
N LYS A 290 6.74 5.14 15.14
CA LYS A 290 5.77 6.22 15.36
C LYS A 290 5.56 6.94 14.05
N ASN A 291 4.31 7.15 13.69
CA ASN A 291 3.94 7.94 12.53
C ASN A 291 2.91 8.99 12.95
N ASN A 292 3.29 10.26 12.88
CA ASN A 292 2.41 11.38 13.17
C ASN A 292 2.29 12.24 11.93
N GLY A 293 1.08 12.54 11.54
CA GLY A 293 0.87 13.37 10.35
C GLY A 293 -0.42 14.15 10.39
N TRP A 294 -0.52 15.08 9.48
CA TRP A 294 -1.73 15.84 9.21
C TRP A 294 -1.74 16.32 7.77
N ASP A 295 -2.91 16.53 7.24
CA ASP A 295 -3.11 17.13 5.94
C ASP A 295 -4.25 18.14 5.97
N ILE A 296 -4.14 19.11 5.05
CA ILE A 296 -5.22 20.01 4.71
C ILE A 296 -5.32 20.09 3.19
N SER A 297 -6.55 20.12 2.68
CA SER A 297 -6.81 20.28 1.25
C SER A 297 -8.04 21.12 1.00
N GLY A 298 -8.02 21.85 -0.10
CA GLY A 298 -9.14 22.65 -0.60
C GLY A 298 -9.43 22.26 -2.05
N LYS A 299 -10.71 22.09 -2.37
CA LYS A 299 -11.20 21.87 -3.72
C LYS A 299 -12.19 22.97 -4.06
N TYR A 300 -11.93 23.68 -5.12
CA TYR A 300 -12.85 24.67 -5.69
C TYR A 300 -13.36 24.20 -7.05
N GLU A 301 -14.65 24.25 -7.26
CA GLU A 301 -15.31 23.91 -8.51
C GLU A 301 -16.12 25.11 -9.02
N LYS A 302 -15.94 25.47 -10.29
CA LYS A 302 -16.73 26.50 -10.99
C LYS A 302 -17.29 25.93 -12.26
N LYS A 303 -18.61 25.93 -12.39
CA LYS A 303 -19.33 25.63 -13.62
C LYS A 303 -19.49 26.88 -14.44
N PHE A 304 -18.92 26.95 -15.61
CA PHE A 304 -19.11 28.05 -16.56
C PHE A 304 -20.39 27.86 -17.38
N SER A 305 -20.76 26.61 -17.60
CA SER A 305 -21.99 26.21 -18.27
C SER A 305 -22.45 24.83 -17.75
N LYS A 306 -23.54 24.31 -18.31
CA LYS A 306 -23.98 22.92 -18.02
C LYS A 306 -22.95 21.90 -18.44
N SER A 307 -22.13 22.23 -19.44
CA SER A 307 -21.16 21.32 -20.06
C SER A 307 -19.69 21.61 -19.71
N MET A 308 -19.37 22.70 -19.01
CA MET A 308 -17.98 23.10 -18.77
C MET A 308 -17.74 23.46 -17.30
N LYS A 309 -16.70 22.84 -16.71
CA LYS A 309 -16.34 22.98 -15.31
C LYS A 309 -14.84 23.16 -15.14
N LEU A 310 -14.44 24.12 -14.32
CA LEU A 310 -13.08 24.27 -13.79
C LEU A 310 -13.03 23.67 -12.39
N THR A 311 -12.00 22.88 -12.11
CA THR A 311 -11.71 22.35 -10.78
C THR A 311 -10.28 22.72 -10.41
N ASN A 312 -10.09 23.30 -9.23
CA ASN A 312 -8.77 23.49 -8.64
C ASN A 312 -8.69 22.73 -7.32
N TYR A 313 -7.67 21.95 -7.15
CA TYR A 313 -7.38 21.21 -5.94
C TYR A 313 -6.00 21.62 -5.41
N LEU A 314 -5.95 22.05 -4.15
CA LEU A 314 -4.73 22.41 -3.44
C LEU A 314 -4.62 21.54 -2.20
N SER A 315 -3.44 20.99 -1.93
CA SER A 315 -3.20 20.17 -0.75
C SER A 315 -1.84 20.43 -0.14
N TYR A 316 -1.77 20.38 1.17
CA TYR A 316 -0.54 20.36 1.92
C TYR A 316 -0.58 19.22 2.93
N LYS A 317 0.51 18.44 3.00
CA LYS A 317 0.61 17.26 3.87
C LYS A 317 1.92 17.29 4.63
N TYR A 318 1.85 16.95 5.89
CA TYR A 318 3.00 16.79 6.78
C TYR A 318 3.00 15.37 7.35
N ASP A 319 4.17 14.73 7.33
CA ASP A 319 4.35 13.38 7.84
C ASP A 319 5.67 13.28 8.60
N ASP A 320 5.62 12.65 9.76
CA ASP A 320 6.74 12.48 10.67
C ASP A 320 6.84 11.04 11.12
N ILE A 321 7.76 10.30 10.50
CA ILE A 321 8.09 8.93 10.86
C ILE A 321 9.33 8.92 11.76
N ASN A 322 9.22 8.15 12.85
CA ASN A 322 10.29 7.93 13.81
C ASN A 322 10.36 6.44 14.15
N TYR A 323 11.43 5.78 13.75
CA TYR A 323 11.60 4.34 13.80
C TYR A 323 12.90 3.96 14.52
N LEU A 324 12.80 2.97 15.37
CA LEU A 324 13.92 2.22 15.91
C LEU A 324 13.52 0.74 15.85
N GLY A 325 14.33 -0.08 15.22
CA GLY A 325 14.02 -1.50 15.14
C GLY A 325 15.20 -2.35 14.80
N THR A 326 15.19 -3.55 15.34
CA THR A 326 16.00 -4.67 14.90
C THR A 326 15.47 -5.10 13.54
N GLU A 327 16.29 -5.04 12.51
CA GLU A 327 15.84 -5.39 11.16
C GLU A 327 16.26 -6.79 10.73
N GLU A 328 17.43 -7.22 11.18
CA GLU A 328 18.02 -8.46 10.71
C GLU A 328 18.37 -9.40 11.87
N LEU A 329 18.11 -10.68 11.63
CA LEU A 329 18.55 -11.81 12.45
C LEU A 329 19.60 -12.57 11.69
N SER A 330 20.67 -12.98 12.35
CA SER A 330 21.66 -13.86 11.75
C SER A 330 22.11 -14.96 12.71
N TYR A 331 22.46 -16.12 12.16
CA TYR A 331 23.05 -17.19 12.96
C TYR A 331 24.52 -16.86 13.30
N LEU A 332 25.00 -17.50 14.35
CA LEU A 332 26.40 -17.46 14.74
C LEU A 332 27.19 -18.46 13.91
N TYR A 333 28.30 -18.00 13.34
CA TYR A 333 29.18 -18.83 12.53
C TYR A 333 30.59 -18.90 13.14
N ASN A 334 31.29 -20.01 12.94
CA ASN A 334 32.67 -20.18 13.35
C ASN A 334 33.42 -21.07 12.35
N MET A 335 34.67 -20.80 12.10
CA MET A 335 35.54 -21.64 11.27
C MET A 335 36.08 -22.89 12.00
N ASN A 336 36.05 -22.86 13.32
CA ASN A 336 36.45 -23.99 14.15
C ASN A 336 35.24 -24.85 14.54
N SER A 337 35.42 -26.12 14.78
CA SER A 337 34.36 -27.08 15.14
C SER A 337 33.82 -26.87 16.55
N VAL A 338 33.20 -25.71 16.79
CA VAL A 338 32.60 -25.34 18.08
C VAL A 338 31.09 -25.60 18.14
N TYR A 339 30.44 -25.80 16.97
CA TYR A 339 29.01 -26.04 16.85
C TYR A 339 28.68 -27.40 16.30
N LYS A 340 27.45 -27.87 16.52
CA LYS A 340 26.97 -29.22 16.15
C LYS A 340 26.69 -29.33 14.64
N HIS A 341 26.57 -28.24 13.94
CA HIS A 341 26.20 -28.22 12.54
C HIS A 341 27.20 -27.38 11.72
N TYR A 342 27.31 -27.68 10.43
CA TYR A 342 28.15 -26.91 9.50
C TYR A 342 27.51 -26.77 8.12
N ILE A 343 27.95 -25.76 7.39
CA ILE A 343 27.71 -25.56 5.96
C ILE A 343 29.00 -25.93 5.24
N ASP A 344 28.90 -26.82 4.25
CA ASP A 344 30.05 -27.18 3.41
C ASP A 344 30.24 -26.10 2.34
N LYS A 345 31.41 -25.49 2.29
CA LYS A 345 31.84 -24.51 1.30
C LYS A 345 32.82 -25.11 0.26
N GLY A 346 32.97 -26.42 0.25
CA GLY A 346 33.87 -27.14 -0.62
C GLY A 346 35.32 -27.08 -0.12
N THR A 347 35.90 -25.93 0.08
CA THR A 347 37.28 -25.73 0.55
C THR A 347 37.39 -25.66 2.08
N TYR A 348 36.30 -25.39 2.78
CA TYR A 348 36.24 -25.35 4.23
C TYR A 348 34.84 -25.63 4.76
N LYS A 349 34.74 -26.00 6.02
CA LYS A 349 33.47 -26.14 6.75
C LYS A 349 33.25 -24.89 7.58
N MET A 350 32.07 -24.28 7.42
CA MET A 350 31.64 -23.15 8.24
C MET A 350 30.60 -23.65 9.25
N TYR A 351 31.05 -23.77 10.51
CA TYR A 351 30.19 -24.25 11.60
C TYR A 351 29.17 -23.20 11.97
N ILE A 352 27.95 -23.62 12.28
CA ILE A 352 26.81 -22.76 12.53
C ILE A 352 26.07 -23.19 13.80
N ASN A 353 25.74 -22.21 14.62
CA ASN A 353 24.83 -22.37 15.75
C ASN A 353 23.40 -22.13 15.32
N LEU A 354 22.56 -23.15 15.30
CA LEU A 354 21.14 -23.04 14.99
C LEU A 354 20.25 -22.86 16.22
N ASP A 355 20.81 -23.02 17.43
CA ASP A 355 20.08 -22.87 18.69
C ASP A 355 19.94 -21.39 19.10
N SER A 356 20.69 -20.49 18.46
CA SER A 356 20.74 -19.08 18.80
C SER A 356 20.83 -18.20 17.55
N VAL A 357 20.24 -17.02 17.63
CA VAL A 357 20.38 -15.94 16.66
C VAL A 357 20.88 -14.67 17.32
N GLN A 358 21.63 -13.90 16.57
CA GLN A 358 22.04 -12.56 16.98
C GLN A 358 21.12 -11.51 16.35
N LEU A 359 20.75 -10.54 17.16
CA LEU A 359 20.06 -9.32 16.74
C LEU A 359 21.12 -8.36 16.22
N THR A 360 21.09 -8.05 14.92
CA THR A 360 22.11 -7.21 14.31
C THR A 360 21.64 -5.78 14.18
N TYR A 361 22.55 -4.86 14.36
CA TYR A 361 22.50 -3.42 14.08
C TYR A 361 21.11 -2.78 14.05
N PRO A 362 20.51 -2.40 15.18
CA PRO A 362 19.20 -1.74 15.15
C PRO A 362 19.31 -0.45 14.34
N LEU A 363 18.44 -0.33 13.35
CA LEU A 363 18.34 0.87 12.53
C LEU A 363 17.57 1.95 13.29
N ARG A 364 18.19 3.10 13.44
CA ARG A 364 17.54 4.34 13.82
C ARG A 364 17.19 5.11 12.56
N PHE A 365 15.92 5.21 12.24
CA PHE A 365 15.42 5.86 11.04
C PHE A 365 14.37 6.91 11.38
N SER A 366 14.38 8.02 10.70
CA SER A 366 13.33 9.02 10.80
C SER A 366 13.23 9.80 9.51
N HIS A 367 12.04 10.19 9.12
CA HIS A 367 11.90 11.25 8.15
C HIS A 367 10.80 12.24 8.52
N ILE A 368 10.99 13.47 8.06
CA ILE A 368 9.95 14.49 8.00
C ILE A 368 9.70 14.79 6.54
N ALA A 369 8.50 14.52 6.06
CA ALA A 369 8.09 14.80 4.70
C ALA A 369 7.01 15.89 4.69
N LYS A 370 7.16 16.85 3.77
CA LYS A 370 6.21 17.93 3.52
C LYS A 370 5.88 17.92 2.05
N THR A 371 4.62 17.78 1.71
CA THR A 371 4.17 17.71 0.31
C THR A 371 3.18 18.82 0.03
N LEU A 372 3.46 19.61 -0.99
CA LEU A 372 2.52 20.58 -1.57
C LEU A 372 2.07 20.06 -2.93
N GLY A 373 0.77 19.98 -3.15
CA GLY A 373 0.19 19.56 -4.42
C GLY A 373 -0.85 20.55 -4.90
N ASN A 374 -0.83 20.85 -6.20
CA ASN A 374 -1.88 21.60 -6.87
C ASN A 374 -2.27 20.92 -8.18
N GLN A 375 -3.55 20.93 -8.48
CA GLN A 375 -4.10 20.38 -9.71
C GLN A 375 -5.20 21.28 -10.20
N LEU A 376 -5.03 21.83 -11.40
CA LEU A 376 -6.00 22.68 -12.08
C LEU A 376 -6.50 21.93 -13.30
N GLU A 377 -7.81 21.77 -13.42
CA GLU A 377 -8.45 21.00 -14.49
C GLU A 377 -9.63 21.74 -15.07
N LEU A 378 -9.67 21.82 -16.39
CA LEU A 378 -10.84 22.23 -17.16
C LEU A 378 -11.42 20.98 -17.83
N SER A 379 -12.67 20.67 -17.53
CA SER A 379 -13.37 19.52 -18.11
C SER A 379 -14.73 19.92 -18.65
N GLY A 380 -15.19 19.18 -19.64
CA GLY A 380 -16.50 19.43 -20.22
C GLY A 380 -16.81 18.57 -21.42
N ASP A 381 -17.88 18.96 -22.11
CA ASP A 381 -18.26 18.35 -23.37
C ASP A 381 -18.60 19.41 -24.42
N PHE A 382 -18.29 19.10 -25.67
CA PHE A 382 -18.63 19.89 -26.84
C PHE A 382 -18.90 19.01 -28.05
N TYR A 383 -19.40 19.58 -29.13
CA TYR A 383 -19.72 18.86 -30.34
C TYR A 383 -18.95 19.40 -31.54
N THR A 384 -18.42 18.51 -32.38
CA THR A 384 -17.91 18.81 -33.71
C THR A 384 -18.80 18.10 -34.74
N GLY A 385 -19.78 18.83 -35.27
CA GLY A 385 -20.86 18.19 -36.03
C GLY A 385 -21.69 17.26 -35.14
N ASN A 386 -21.77 15.99 -35.52
CA ASN A 386 -22.49 14.95 -34.76
C ASN A 386 -21.59 14.22 -33.75
N ILE A 387 -20.31 14.54 -33.69
CA ILE A 387 -19.35 13.88 -32.81
C ILE A 387 -19.32 14.61 -31.47
N LYS A 388 -19.56 13.87 -30.38
CA LYS A 388 -19.46 14.42 -29.03
C LYS A 388 -18.06 14.16 -28.48
N HIS A 389 -17.47 15.20 -27.90
CA HIS A 389 -16.18 15.16 -27.19
C HIS A 389 -16.41 15.35 -25.71
N ASN A 390 -15.85 14.48 -24.87
CA ASN A 390 -15.80 14.67 -23.43
C ASN A 390 -14.32 14.85 -23.05
N PHE A 391 -13.93 16.10 -22.83
CA PHE A 391 -12.53 16.47 -22.67
C PHE A 391 -12.17 16.82 -21.24
N LEU A 392 -10.88 16.68 -20.96
CA LEU A 392 -10.20 17.13 -19.76
C LEU A 392 -8.84 17.69 -20.16
N GLY A 393 -8.58 18.95 -19.85
CA GLY A 393 -7.25 19.56 -19.90
C GLY A 393 -6.80 19.95 -18.53
N GLY A 394 -5.55 19.69 -18.17
CA GLY A 394 -5.09 19.96 -16.83
C GLY A 394 -3.61 20.26 -16.69
N TYR A 395 -3.29 20.93 -15.59
CA TYR A 395 -1.95 21.16 -15.09
C TYR A 395 -1.85 20.61 -13.67
N SER A 396 -0.80 19.89 -13.37
CA SER A 396 -0.49 19.39 -12.04
C SER A 396 0.90 19.84 -11.60
N PHE A 397 1.00 20.23 -10.35
CA PHE A 397 2.24 20.52 -9.66
C PHE A 397 2.30 19.71 -8.39
N SER A 398 3.45 19.09 -8.11
CA SER A 398 3.74 18.54 -6.79
C SER A 398 5.16 18.87 -6.37
N GLN A 399 5.33 19.12 -5.09
CA GLN A 399 6.62 19.32 -4.45
C GLN A 399 6.65 18.50 -3.17
N MET A 400 7.66 17.65 -3.02
CA MET A 400 7.95 16.99 -1.75
C MET A 400 9.31 17.46 -1.23
N PHE A 401 9.31 17.93 -0.01
CA PHE A 401 10.51 18.16 0.79
C PHE A 401 10.62 17.04 1.81
N ARG A 402 11.75 16.35 1.84
CA ARG A 402 12.00 15.27 2.80
C ARG A 402 13.34 15.45 3.49
N ASN A 403 13.32 15.47 4.81
CA ASN A 403 14.51 15.37 5.63
C ASN A 403 14.57 13.97 6.24
N SER A 404 15.56 13.19 5.83
CA SER A 404 15.73 11.80 6.22
C SER A 404 16.95 11.66 7.12
N TYR A 405 16.77 11.00 8.26
CA TYR A 405 17.82 10.68 9.23
C TYR A 405 17.96 9.17 9.33
N THR A 406 19.19 8.68 9.30
CA THR A 406 19.48 7.26 9.47
C THR A 406 20.70 7.07 10.35
N GLY A 407 20.76 5.94 11.04
CA GLY A 407 21.91 5.51 11.80
C GLY A 407 21.81 4.03 12.10
N TYR A 408 22.76 3.28 11.58
CA TYR A 408 23.06 1.96 12.08
C TYR A 408 24.07 2.12 13.21
N ASN A 409 23.79 1.52 14.33
CA ASN A 409 24.68 1.57 15.46
C ASN A 409 25.74 0.48 15.30
N ASN A 410 26.86 0.82 14.66
CA ASN A 410 27.95 -0.12 14.35
C ASN A 410 28.84 -0.28 15.58
N ALA A 411 28.39 -1.00 16.61
CA ALA A 411 29.18 -1.28 17.81
C ALA A 411 29.78 0.02 18.40
N PRO A 412 29.03 0.79 19.10
CA PRO A 412 29.54 1.99 19.74
C PRO A 412 30.49 1.59 20.86
N GLU A 413 31.77 1.80 20.65
CA GLU A 413 32.83 1.47 21.60
C GLU A 413 32.63 2.14 22.97
N ASN A 414 31.85 3.19 23.04
CA ASN A 414 31.65 4.01 24.24
C ASN A 414 30.16 4.17 24.63
N ASP A 415 29.26 3.31 24.19
CA ASP A 415 27.85 3.39 24.57
C ASP A 415 27.61 2.54 25.82
N LYS A 416 27.04 3.14 26.85
CA LYS A 416 26.61 2.44 28.05
C LYS A 416 25.72 1.22 27.77
N PHE A 417 25.04 1.26 26.63
CA PHE A 417 24.22 0.17 26.16
C PHE A 417 25.01 -1.14 26.06
N ASN A 418 26.20 -1.09 25.45
CA ASN A 418 27.03 -2.28 25.24
C ASN A 418 27.44 -2.94 26.58
N SER A 419 27.80 -2.13 27.57
CA SER A 419 28.18 -2.63 28.89
C SER A 419 26.97 -3.04 29.73
N GLU A 420 25.82 -2.38 29.56
CA GLU A 420 24.62 -2.64 30.33
C GLU A 420 23.90 -3.92 29.89
N TYR A 421 23.97 -4.26 28.61
CA TYR A 421 23.21 -5.38 28.01
C TYR A 421 24.13 -6.50 27.51
N ASP A 422 25.37 -6.55 27.94
CA ASP A 422 26.33 -7.61 27.65
C ASP A 422 26.45 -7.95 26.16
N ILE A 423 26.88 -6.98 25.37
CA ILE A 423 26.99 -7.10 23.92
C ILE A 423 28.19 -7.96 23.53
N TYR A 424 27.96 -8.93 22.64
CA TYR A 424 28.89 -9.98 22.27
C TYR A 424 30.00 -9.59 21.30
N GLY A 425 30.28 -8.34 21.14
CA GLY A 425 31.35 -7.84 20.29
C GLY A 425 30.93 -6.77 19.29
N PRO A 426 31.87 -6.27 18.48
CA PRO A 426 31.58 -5.23 17.52
C PRO A 426 30.48 -5.64 16.54
N GLY A 427 29.42 -4.85 16.46
CA GLY A 427 28.31 -5.08 15.57
C GLY A 427 27.28 -6.13 16.00
N ILE A 428 27.43 -6.71 17.18
CA ILE A 428 26.51 -7.68 17.76
C ILE A 428 25.89 -7.08 19.02
N TYR A 429 24.57 -6.95 19.04
CA TYR A 429 23.87 -6.36 20.19
C TYR A 429 23.40 -7.40 21.17
N SER A 430 22.87 -8.53 20.69
CA SER A 430 22.52 -9.64 21.56
C SER A 430 22.55 -10.95 20.82
N VAL A 431 22.68 -12.03 21.58
CA VAL A 431 22.43 -13.39 21.13
C VAL A 431 21.28 -13.93 21.96
N ILE A 432 20.24 -14.40 21.31
CA ILE A 432 19.03 -14.91 21.93
C ILE A 432 18.75 -16.34 21.46
N ALA A 433 18.18 -17.16 22.33
CA ALA A 433 17.82 -18.52 21.99
C ALA A 433 16.66 -18.53 20.96
N VAL A 434 16.78 -19.37 19.94
CA VAL A 434 15.76 -19.52 18.89
C VAL A 434 14.42 -19.98 19.48
N ASN A 435 14.45 -20.95 20.38
CA ASN A 435 13.22 -21.55 20.94
C ASN A 435 12.59 -20.73 22.06
N ASN A 436 13.36 -19.89 22.71
CA ASN A 436 12.86 -18.99 23.78
C ASN A 436 13.53 -17.62 23.69
N PRO A 437 13.22 -16.81 22.67
CA PRO A 437 13.81 -15.50 22.52
C PRO A 437 13.37 -14.59 23.67
N LEU A 438 14.35 -14.06 24.39
CA LEU A 438 14.14 -13.01 25.38
C LEU A 438 14.56 -11.68 24.77
N SER A 439 13.75 -10.66 24.97
CA SER A 439 14.11 -9.31 24.58
C SER A 439 15.32 -8.83 25.40
N MET A 440 16.21 -8.10 24.76
CA MET A 440 17.29 -7.36 25.46
C MET A 440 16.76 -6.22 26.35
N GLY A 441 15.45 -5.97 26.37
CA GLY A 441 14.86 -4.84 27.01
C GLY A 441 15.02 -3.58 26.16
N TYR A 442 15.78 -2.62 26.59
CA TYR A 442 15.83 -1.30 25.95
C TYR A 442 17.16 -1.05 25.22
N MET A 443 17.12 -0.92 23.89
CA MET A 443 18.27 -0.55 23.06
C MET A 443 18.22 0.93 22.67
N LYS A 444 19.38 1.59 22.63
CA LYS A 444 19.53 2.97 22.16
C LYS A 444 20.30 2.98 20.86
N SER A 445 19.85 3.77 19.89
CA SER A 445 20.58 4.01 18.65
C SER A 445 20.54 5.48 18.29
N LYS A 446 21.59 5.96 17.63
CA LYS A 446 21.78 7.36 17.25
C LYS A 446 21.54 7.54 15.76
N PHE A 447 21.09 8.72 15.37
CA PHE A 447 21.20 9.15 13.98
C PHE A 447 22.65 9.52 13.67
N SER A 448 23.20 8.95 12.63
CA SER A 448 24.57 9.22 12.19
C SER A 448 24.64 10.04 10.89
N LYS A 449 23.56 10.03 10.11
CA LYS A 449 23.48 10.70 8.80
C LYS A 449 22.17 11.43 8.63
N ALA A 450 22.23 12.58 7.95
CA ALA A 450 21.05 13.32 7.51
C ALA A 450 21.17 13.63 6.02
N ILE A 451 20.07 13.46 5.28
CA ILE A 451 19.97 13.72 3.86
C ILE A 451 18.70 14.52 3.62
N ILE A 452 18.81 15.63 2.91
CA ILE A 452 17.67 16.42 2.47
C ILE A 452 17.42 16.13 0.99
N THR A 453 16.17 15.87 0.65
CA THR A 453 15.74 15.72 -0.73
C THR A 453 14.58 16.66 -1.04
N LYS A 454 14.52 17.10 -2.28
CA LYS A 454 13.39 17.87 -2.84
C LYS A 454 13.02 17.28 -4.18
N ASP A 455 11.75 16.98 -4.34
CA ASP A 455 11.15 16.53 -5.59
C ASP A 455 10.21 17.64 -6.11
N TYR A 456 10.31 17.95 -7.38
CA TYR A 456 9.38 18.85 -8.07
C TYR A 456 8.86 18.14 -9.32
N THR A 457 7.56 18.13 -9.50
CA THR A 457 6.92 17.60 -10.70
C THR A 457 5.98 18.65 -11.27
N HIS A 458 6.11 18.93 -12.55
CA HIS A 458 5.17 19.73 -13.34
C HIS A 458 4.65 18.84 -14.46
N GLY A 459 3.34 18.80 -14.65
CA GLY A 459 2.73 18.00 -15.72
C GLY A 459 1.59 18.76 -16.37
N ILE A 460 1.60 18.81 -17.70
CA ILE A 460 0.48 19.28 -18.51
C ILE A 460 -0.12 18.07 -19.20
N TYR A 461 -1.42 17.92 -19.17
CA TYR A 461 -2.10 16.76 -19.73
C TYR A 461 -3.43 17.14 -20.38
N PHE A 462 -3.81 16.31 -21.32
CA PHE A 462 -5.08 16.40 -22.03
C PHE A 462 -5.64 15.00 -22.26
N GLN A 463 -6.95 14.88 -22.16
CA GLN A 463 -7.70 13.65 -22.44
C GLN A 463 -8.98 14.00 -23.15
N ASP A 464 -9.35 13.25 -24.19
CA ASP A 464 -10.60 13.37 -24.91
C ASP A 464 -11.22 12.00 -25.16
N LEU A 465 -12.45 11.82 -24.70
CA LEU A 465 -13.30 10.69 -25.06
C LEU A 465 -14.24 11.14 -26.17
N ILE A 466 -13.96 10.67 -27.36
CA ILE A 466 -14.66 10.97 -28.60
C ILE A 466 -15.78 9.95 -28.80
N GLU A 467 -17.02 10.40 -28.73
CA GLU A 467 -18.22 9.61 -29.05
C GLU A 467 -18.55 9.75 -30.53
N PHE A 468 -17.85 8.95 -31.35
CA PHE A 468 -18.01 9.00 -32.80
C PHE A 468 -19.35 8.43 -33.27
N HIS A 469 -19.84 7.42 -32.56
CA HIS A 469 -21.13 6.78 -32.79
C HIS A 469 -21.65 6.27 -31.42
N GLU A 470 -22.96 6.04 -31.29
CA GLU A 470 -23.51 5.51 -30.04
C GLU A 470 -22.82 4.23 -29.56
N LYS A 471 -22.38 3.38 -30.52
CA LYS A 471 -21.67 2.11 -30.23
C LYS A 471 -20.16 2.21 -30.17
N PHE A 472 -19.55 3.29 -30.67
CA PHE A 472 -18.10 3.42 -30.75
C PHE A 472 -17.60 4.66 -30.01
N LYS A 473 -16.67 4.46 -29.12
CA LYS A 473 -15.98 5.51 -28.36
C LYS A 473 -14.48 5.37 -28.52
N PHE A 474 -13.78 6.49 -28.66
CA PHE A 474 -12.32 6.53 -28.73
C PHE A 474 -11.80 7.42 -27.63
N LEU A 475 -10.83 6.94 -26.86
CA LEU A 475 -10.11 7.72 -25.85
C LEU A 475 -8.72 8.02 -26.38
N LEU A 476 -8.35 9.30 -26.38
CA LEU A 476 -7.00 9.77 -26.63
C LEU A 476 -6.55 10.62 -25.46
N ALA A 477 -5.35 10.38 -24.97
CA ALA A 477 -4.79 11.18 -23.91
C ALA A 477 -3.28 11.30 -24.04
N ALA A 478 -2.75 12.46 -23.67
CA ALA A 478 -1.34 12.80 -23.72
C ALA A 478 -0.95 13.62 -22.49
N ARG A 479 0.28 13.43 -22.03
CA ARG A 479 0.85 14.18 -20.91
C ARG A 479 2.34 14.40 -21.12
N TYR A 480 2.81 15.59 -20.76
CA TYR A 480 4.22 15.91 -20.66
C TYR A 480 4.57 16.28 -19.23
N ASP A 481 5.56 15.59 -18.66
CA ASP A 481 6.06 15.83 -17.30
C ASP A 481 7.50 16.33 -17.34
N ILE A 482 7.78 17.26 -16.43
CA ILE A 482 9.14 17.66 -16.03
C ILE A 482 9.28 17.31 -14.56
N TYR A 483 10.25 16.48 -14.26
CA TYR A 483 10.59 16.03 -12.91
C TYR A 483 12.00 16.47 -12.55
N LYS A 484 12.14 17.12 -11.41
CA LYS A 484 13.44 17.57 -10.87
C LYS A 484 13.63 17.04 -9.46
N TYR A 485 14.72 16.31 -9.26
CA TYR A 485 15.09 15.75 -7.98
C TYR A 485 16.42 16.34 -7.49
N LEU A 486 16.42 16.84 -6.27
CA LEU A 486 17.58 17.44 -5.61
C LEU A 486 17.89 16.63 -4.36
N ARG A 487 19.17 16.35 -4.13
CA ARG A 487 19.64 15.62 -2.95
C ARG A 487 20.92 16.24 -2.44
N THR A 488 21.02 16.48 -1.12
CA THR A 488 22.28 16.80 -0.45
C THR A 488 23.16 15.57 -0.30
N GLY A 489 24.45 15.73 -0.12
CA GLY A 489 25.31 14.69 0.41
C GLY A 489 24.84 14.21 1.77
N ALA A 490 25.30 13.03 2.19
CA ALA A 490 25.06 12.55 3.53
C ALA A 490 25.97 13.30 4.51
N ASN A 491 25.37 14.15 5.33
CA ASN A 491 26.11 14.86 6.37
C ASN A 491 26.23 14.01 7.62
N THR A 492 27.39 13.99 8.26
CA THR A 492 27.59 13.42 9.59
C THR A 492 26.72 14.19 10.58
N TYR A 493 26.01 13.48 11.45
CA TYR A 493 25.02 14.06 12.31
C TYR A 493 25.21 13.65 13.77
N GLY A 494 25.27 14.62 14.66
CA GLY A 494 25.54 14.42 16.08
C GLY A 494 24.35 13.99 16.93
N GLY A 495 23.54 13.03 16.49
CA GLY A 495 22.62 12.29 17.36
C GLY A 495 21.28 12.93 17.71
N ILE A 496 21.01 14.20 17.45
CA ILE A 496 19.72 14.84 17.76
C ILE A 496 18.99 15.18 16.46
N ARG A 497 17.72 14.79 16.38
CA ARG A 497 16.83 15.12 15.28
C ARG A 497 16.47 16.61 15.30
N LYS A 498 17.32 17.45 14.73
CA LYS A 498 17.05 18.86 14.51
C LYS A 498 16.85 19.12 13.02
N TYR A 499 15.92 19.98 12.68
CA TYR A 499 15.85 20.55 11.36
C TYR A 499 17.13 21.36 11.13
N HIS A 500 18.10 20.79 10.43
CA HIS A 500 19.21 21.55 9.88
C HIS A 500 18.74 22.16 8.57
N LYS A 501 18.58 23.47 8.54
CA LYS A 501 18.69 24.24 7.33
C LYS A 501 20.08 23.88 6.84
N SER A 502 20.20 23.13 5.75
CA SER A 502 21.49 22.63 5.28
C SER A 502 22.41 23.81 5.08
N GLU A 503 23.33 24.01 6.00
CA GLU A 503 24.45 24.85 5.74
C GLU A 503 25.23 24.16 4.64
N GLN A 504 24.92 24.56 3.38
CA GLN A 504 25.87 24.61 2.26
C GLN A 504 26.46 23.31 1.69
N THR A 505 25.89 22.14 1.83
CA THR A 505 26.24 21.07 0.89
C THR A 505 25.52 21.32 -0.44
N PRO A 506 26.24 21.44 -1.56
CA PRO A 506 25.60 21.63 -2.86
C PRO A 506 24.68 20.44 -3.16
N TYR A 507 23.48 20.74 -3.71
CA TYR A 507 22.58 19.69 -4.15
C TYR A 507 23.12 19.02 -5.41
N SER A 508 23.11 17.69 -5.41
CA SER A 508 23.12 16.93 -6.68
C SER A 508 21.74 17.03 -7.30
N ILE A 509 21.69 17.21 -8.62
CA ILE A 509 20.45 17.49 -9.35
C ILE A 509 20.25 16.43 -10.45
N ALA A 510 19.09 15.80 -10.47
CA ALA A 510 18.63 14.98 -11.58
C ALA A 510 17.37 15.61 -12.18
N THR A 511 17.38 15.89 -13.47
CA THR A 511 16.22 16.38 -14.20
C THR A 511 15.84 15.35 -15.24
N ASN A 512 14.57 14.99 -15.27
CA ASN A 512 13.99 14.04 -16.20
C ASN A 512 12.73 14.66 -16.82
N SER A 513 12.50 14.40 -18.07
CA SER A 513 11.23 14.73 -18.73
C SER A 513 10.72 13.53 -19.52
N ALA A 514 9.42 13.43 -19.65
CA ALA A 514 8.83 12.35 -20.43
C ALA A 514 7.48 12.76 -21.02
N PHE A 515 7.22 12.24 -22.19
CA PHE A 515 5.93 12.25 -22.83
C PHE A 515 5.26 10.89 -22.60
N THR A 516 4.03 10.90 -22.11
CA THR A 516 3.22 9.68 -21.93
C THR A 516 1.90 9.83 -22.66
N TYR A 517 1.36 8.71 -23.13
CA TYR A 517 0.14 8.66 -23.90
C TYR A 517 -0.75 7.49 -23.48
N ARG A 518 -2.02 7.62 -23.77
CA ARG A 518 -3.01 6.54 -23.76
C ARG A 518 -3.92 6.68 -24.96
N ALA A 519 -4.17 5.56 -25.64
CA ALA A 519 -5.17 5.45 -26.68
C ALA A 519 -6.02 4.23 -26.43
N GLY A 520 -7.31 4.31 -26.70
CA GLY A 520 -8.19 3.16 -26.54
C GLY A 520 -9.51 3.32 -27.28
N MET A 521 -10.15 2.20 -27.50
CA MET A 521 -11.44 2.12 -28.18
C MET A 521 -12.40 1.29 -27.33
N VAL A 522 -13.66 1.69 -27.33
CA VAL A 522 -14.77 0.93 -26.74
C VAL A 522 -15.83 0.71 -27.78
N PHE A 523 -16.27 -0.55 -27.88
CA PHE A 523 -17.41 -0.98 -28.69
C PHE A 523 -18.54 -1.45 -27.78
N ILE A 524 -19.73 -0.89 -27.96
CA ILE A 524 -20.93 -1.15 -27.17
C ILE A 524 -21.99 -1.74 -28.11
N PRO A 525 -21.96 -3.05 -28.40
CA PRO A 525 -22.91 -3.68 -29.31
C PRO A 525 -24.36 -3.58 -28.82
N ILE A 526 -24.56 -3.74 -27.51
CA ILE A 526 -25.82 -3.59 -26.78
C ILE A 526 -25.55 -2.81 -25.48
N SER A 527 -26.56 -2.22 -24.88
CA SER A 527 -26.47 -1.37 -23.70
C SER A 527 -25.84 -2.06 -22.48
N GLU A 528 -25.93 -3.38 -22.42
CA GLU A 528 -25.42 -4.24 -21.33
C GLU A 528 -23.97 -4.66 -21.50
N LEU A 529 -23.41 -4.57 -22.73
CA LEU A 529 -22.09 -5.10 -23.05
C LEU A 529 -21.19 -4.02 -23.63
N SER A 530 -20.02 -3.85 -23.04
CA SER A 530 -18.91 -3.09 -23.63
C SER A 530 -17.67 -3.95 -23.78
N ILE A 531 -17.01 -3.83 -24.92
CA ILE A 531 -15.74 -4.46 -25.27
C ILE A 531 -14.75 -3.34 -25.50
N TYR A 532 -13.55 -3.41 -24.94
CA TYR A 532 -12.56 -2.37 -25.09
C TYR A 532 -11.16 -2.91 -25.37
N THR A 533 -10.34 -2.04 -25.95
CA THR A 533 -8.89 -2.24 -26.06
C THR A 533 -8.19 -0.92 -25.77
N SER A 534 -6.99 -1.00 -25.20
CA SER A 534 -6.18 0.19 -24.92
C SER A 534 -4.70 -0.09 -24.96
N ALA A 535 -3.94 0.96 -25.30
CA ALA A 535 -2.50 1.05 -25.16
C ALA A 535 -2.15 2.26 -24.30
N ALA A 536 -1.22 2.10 -23.36
CA ALA A 536 -0.79 3.18 -22.48
C ALA A 536 0.70 3.09 -22.21
N SER A 537 1.35 4.23 -22.08
CA SER A 537 2.78 4.34 -21.76
C SER A 537 3.01 4.76 -20.30
N TYR A 538 4.24 4.58 -19.86
CA TYR A 538 4.71 4.78 -18.49
C TYR A 538 6.12 5.33 -18.50
N PHE A 539 6.46 6.12 -17.47
CA PHE A 539 7.82 6.43 -17.12
C PHE A 539 8.03 6.52 -15.60
N ARG A 540 9.27 6.29 -15.17
CA ARG A 540 9.72 6.49 -13.80
C ARG A 540 11.04 7.25 -13.82
N PRO A 541 11.11 8.44 -13.18
CA PRO A 541 12.34 9.24 -13.18
C PRO A 541 13.43 8.53 -12.37
N SER A 542 14.67 8.67 -12.84
CA SER A 542 15.83 8.21 -12.10
C SER A 542 16.18 9.19 -10.98
N ARG A 543 16.54 8.63 -9.82
CA ARG A 543 16.99 9.35 -8.62
C ARG A 543 18.41 8.93 -8.19
N THR A 544 19.17 8.31 -9.09
CA THR A 544 20.49 7.75 -8.79
C THR A 544 21.58 8.78 -9.02
N PHE A 545 22.41 8.98 -8.01
CA PHE A 545 23.57 9.85 -8.04
C PHE A 545 24.86 9.07 -7.77
N PRO A 546 26.03 9.62 -8.16
CA PRO A 546 27.30 9.03 -7.84
C PRO A 546 27.46 8.77 -6.34
N ALA A 547 27.96 7.60 -6.00
CA ALA A 547 28.31 7.22 -4.65
C ALA A 547 29.70 6.58 -4.61
N ALA A 548 30.45 6.82 -3.54
CA ALA A 548 31.75 6.19 -3.34
C ALA A 548 31.63 4.66 -3.37
N ASN A 549 32.65 4.00 -3.85
CA ASN A 549 32.73 2.53 -3.93
C ASN A 549 31.54 1.90 -4.69
N THR A 550 31.07 2.58 -5.74
CA THR A 550 29.98 2.07 -6.59
C THR A 550 30.42 2.11 -8.05
N ILE A 551 30.16 1.04 -8.78
CA ILE A 551 30.29 0.93 -10.22
C ILE A 551 28.89 1.02 -10.81
N TYR A 552 28.74 1.82 -11.85
CA TYR A 552 27.50 2.00 -12.57
C TYR A 552 27.61 1.44 -13.97
N LEU A 553 26.62 0.63 -14.37
CA LEU A 553 26.60 -0.05 -15.66
C LEU A 553 25.50 0.55 -16.53
N ASN A 554 25.81 0.77 -17.80
CA ASN A 554 24.84 1.13 -18.82
C ASN A 554 24.02 -0.11 -19.27
N LYS A 555 23.06 0.10 -20.17
CA LYS A 555 22.18 -0.97 -20.69
C LYS A 555 22.92 -2.14 -21.34
N ASN A 556 24.16 -1.94 -21.77
CA ASN A 556 24.98 -2.98 -22.39
C ASN A 556 25.91 -3.68 -21.36
N GLY A 557 25.78 -3.34 -20.07
CA GLY A 557 26.62 -3.89 -19.01
C GLY A 557 28.05 -3.31 -18.95
N SER A 558 28.31 -2.22 -19.66
CA SER A 558 29.61 -1.51 -19.62
C SER A 558 29.60 -0.43 -18.54
N ASP A 559 30.75 -0.11 -17.99
CA ASP A 559 30.92 0.93 -16.99
C ASP A 559 30.50 2.31 -17.57
N ILE A 560 29.87 3.15 -16.75
CA ILE A 560 29.49 4.52 -17.10
C ILE A 560 30.52 5.49 -16.54
N ASP A 561 31.00 6.42 -17.35
CA ASP A 561 31.74 7.58 -16.87
C ASP A 561 30.81 8.50 -16.07
N ILE A 562 31.24 8.84 -14.86
CA ILE A 562 30.41 9.51 -13.87
C ILE A 562 30.74 11.00 -13.84
N GLU A 563 29.74 11.83 -14.06
CA GLU A 563 29.81 13.26 -13.81
C GLU A 563 29.33 13.60 -12.39
N SER A 564 30.18 14.24 -11.59
CA SER A 564 29.84 14.59 -10.21
C SER A 564 28.66 15.57 -10.15
N GLY A 565 27.73 15.32 -9.21
CA GLY A 565 26.58 16.19 -8.98
C GLY A 565 25.40 16.01 -9.94
N LYS A 566 25.55 15.19 -10.98
CA LYS A 566 24.47 14.89 -11.93
C LYS A 566 23.84 13.49 -11.69
N GLY A 567 22.59 13.32 -12.13
CA GLY A 567 21.95 12.01 -12.17
C GLY A 567 22.61 11.11 -13.21
N ILE A 568 22.69 9.81 -12.91
CA ILE A 568 23.46 8.84 -13.72
C ILE A 568 22.60 8.22 -14.82
N PHE A 569 21.37 7.82 -14.49
CA PHE A 569 20.52 7.04 -15.37
C PHE A 569 19.40 7.85 -15.98
N HIS A 570 18.92 7.42 -17.13
CA HIS A 570 17.71 7.89 -17.77
C HIS A 570 16.46 7.38 -17.02
N PRO A 571 15.27 7.94 -17.29
CA PRO A 571 14.03 7.38 -16.78
C PRO A 571 13.84 5.92 -17.20
N GLU A 572 13.30 5.09 -16.32
CA GLU A 572 12.70 3.82 -16.71
C GLU A 572 11.44 4.11 -17.53
N THR A 573 11.20 3.35 -18.58
CA THR A 573 10.03 3.48 -19.46
C THR A 573 9.24 2.19 -19.51
N GLY A 574 8.05 2.25 -20.07
CA GLY A 574 7.26 1.05 -20.28
C GLY A 574 5.93 1.32 -20.95
N TYR A 575 5.23 0.23 -21.24
CA TYR A 575 3.92 0.28 -21.90
C TYR A 575 3.05 -0.91 -21.49
N GLN A 576 1.76 -0.76 -21.72
CA GLN A 576 0.78 -1.82 -21.56
C GLN A 576 -0.13 -1.87 -22.80
N PHE A 577 -0.50 -3.09 -23.18
CA PHE A 577 -1.67 -3.38 -23.99
C PHE A 577 -2.70 -4.12 -23.16
N GLU A 578 -3.96 -3.72 -23.30
CA GLU A 578 -5.08 -4.34 -22.58
C GLU A 578 -6.27 -4.48 -23.52
N ALA A 579 -6.97 -5.62 -23.40
CA ALA A 579 -8.30 -5.81 -23.97
C ALA A 579 -9.22 -6.36 -22.88
N GLY A 580 -10.48 -5.94 -22.88
CA GLY A 580 -11.41 -6.38 -21.86
C GLY A 580 -12.86 -6.21 -22.26
N THR A 581 -13.73 -6.75 -21.43
CA THR A 581 -15.17 -6.69 -21.58
C THR A 581 -15.86 -6.42 -20.26
N ARG A 582 -17.00 -5.76 -20.32
CA ARG A 582 -17.92 -5.58 -19.18
C ARG A 582 -19.31 -5.93 -19.61
N TYR A 583 -19.99 -6.67 -18.78
CA TYR A 583 -21.38 -7.04 -18.95
C TYR A 583 -22.18 -6.69 -17.72
N THR A 584 -23.32 -6.05 -17.91
CA THR A 584 -24.25 -5.69 -16.82
C THR A 584 -25.65 -6.07 -17.20
N TYR A 585 -26.24 -7.00 -16.46
CA TYR A 585 -27.61 -7.41 -16.67
C TYR A 585 -28.49 -6.90 -15.53
N LYS A 586 -29.27 -5.86 -15.80
CA LYS A 586 -30.11 -5.16 -14.80
C LYS A 586 -29.25 -4.77 -13.58
N SER A 587 -29.79 -4.86 -12.37
CA SER A 587 -29.06 -4.77 -11.10
C SER A 587 -28.64 -6.13 -10.53
N ILE A 588 -28.77 -7.20 -11.32
CA ILE A 588 -28.60 -8.58 -10.85
C ILE A 588 -27.17 -9.08 -11.05
N LEU A 589 -26.60 -8.84 -12.23
CA LEU A 589 -25.29 -9.38 -12.60
C LEU A 589 -24.41 -8.28 -13.20
N GLN A 590 -23.21 -8.22 -12.70
CA GLN A 590 -22.13 -7.45 -13.29
C GLN A 590 -20.91 -8.34 -13.42
N ALA A 591 -20.31 -8.35 -14.58
CA ALA A 591 -19.10 -9.12 -14.85
C ALA A 591 -18.11 -8.27 -15.64
N SER A 592 -16.84 -8.39 -15.33
CA SER A 592 -15.75 -7.83 -16.11
C SER A 592 -14.64 -8.86 -16.27
N ALA A 593 -14.02 -8.83 -17.45
CA ALA A 593 -12.82 -9.60 -17.72
C ALA A 593 -11.85 -8.76 -18.53
N SER A 594 -10.56 -8.89 -18.25
CA SER A 594 -9.50 -8.23 -19.02
C SER A 594 -8.28 -9.12 -19.16
N VAL A 595 -7.60 -9.01 -20.30
CA VAL A 595 -6.28 -9.58 -20.54
C VAL A 595 -5.29 -8.44 -20.70
N PHE A 596 -4.08 -8.60 -20.19
CA PHE A 596 -3.07 -7.55 -20.21
C PHE A 596 -1.68 -8.08 -20.53
N TYR A 597 -0.88 -7.19 -21.12
CA TYR A 597 0.55 -7.34 -21.29
C TYR A 597 1.23 -6.02 -20.90
N ILE A 598 2.13 -6.08 -19.93
CA ILE A 598 2.90 -4.94 -19.42
C ILE A 598 4.38 -5.19 -19.67
N ARG A 599 5.10 -4.20 -20.17
CA ARG A 599 6.56 -4.22 -20.27
C ARG A 599 7.16 -2.98 -19.65
N LYS A 600 8.20 -3.18 -18.85
CA LYS A 600 9.02 -2.15 -18.21
C LYS A 600 10.44 -2.29 -18.71
N ASN A 601 11.04 -1.21 -19.21
CA ASN A 601 12.36 -1.18 -19.82
C ASN A 601 13.30 -0.30 -18.99
N ASP A 602 14.62 -0.43 -19.28
CA ASP A 602 15.67 0.40 -18.72
C ASP A 602 15.68 0.41 -17.17
N ILE A 603 15.57 -0.78 -16.58
CA ILE A 603 15.40 -0.94 -15.14
C ILE A 603 16.70 -0.69 -14.40
N VAL A 604 16.64 0.16 -13.38
CA VAL A 604 17.77 0.37 -12.47
C VAL A 604 17.80 -0.73 -11.41
N ARG A 605 18.84 -1.55 -11.43
CA ARG A 605 19.04 -2.69 -10.51
C ARG A 605 20.32 -2.59 -9.72
N SER A 606 20.26 -3.01 -8.45
CA SER A 606 21.44 -3.27 -7.65
C SER A 606 21.79 -4.76 -7.72
N PHE A 607 23.03 -5.06 -8.01
CA PHE A 607 23.58 -6.41 -8.02
C PHE A 607 24.32 -6.76 -6.72
N GLY A 608 24.18 -5.91 -5.69
CA GLY A 608 24.86 -6.10 -4.43
C GLY A 608 26.28 -5.55 -4.39
N ARG A 609 27.05 -6.00 -3.39
CA ARG A 609 28.48 -5.67 -3.25
C ARG A 609 29.30 -6.86 -3.69
N LEU A 610 30.19 -6.64 -4.63
CA LEU A 610 31.06 -7.65 -5.22
C LEU A 610 32.52 -7.25 -5.07
N SER A 611 33.42 -8.24 -4.94
CA SER A 611 34.86 -7.99 -5.00
C SER A 611 35.27 -7.64 -6.44
N VAL A 612 35.94 -6.51 -6.59
CA VAL A 612 36.43 -6.03 -7.90
C VAL A 612 37.96 -6.12 -8.00
N GLY A 613 38.59 -6.83 -7.10
CA GLY A 613 40.04 -7.03 -7.01
C GLY A 613 40.51 -7.01 -5.56
N SER A 614 41.82 -6.89 -5.35
CA SER A 614 42.43 -6.77 -4.02
C SER A 614 43.18 -5.44 -3.88
N ASP A 615 43.22 -4.93 -2.66
CA ASP A 615 44.03 -3.77 -2.33
C ASP A 615 45.55 -4.17 -2.27
N ALA A 616 46.43 -3.18 -1.97
CA ALA A 616 47.84 -3.43 -1.87
C ALA A 616 48.24 -4.41 -0.76
N ASN A 617 47.34 -4.68 0.19
CA ASN A 617 47.55 -5.62 1.29
C ASN A 617 46.91 -6.98 1.01
N GLY A 618 46.36 -7.22 -0.20
CA GLY A 618 45.70 -8.46 -0.57
C GLY A 618 44.21 -8.57 -0.11
N ASN A 619 43.65 -7.55 0.54
CA ASN A 619 42.23 -7.59 0.97
C ASN A 619 41.29 -7.34 -0.20
N PRO A 620 40.12 -8.01 -0.27
CA PRO A 620 39.17 -7.82 -1.36
C PRO A 620 38.59 -6.38 -1.34
N VAL A 621 38.71 -5.69 -2.48
CA VAL A 621 38.07 -4.40 -2.69
C VAL A 621 36.62 -4.59 -3.06
N MET A 622 35.71 -4.31 -2.11
CA MET A 622 34.27 -4.48 -2.29
C MET A 622 33.62 -3.21 -2.85
N LYS A 623 32.98 -3.30 -4.01
CA LYS A 623 32.18 -2.21 -4.60
C LYS A 623 30.72 -2.62 -4.77
N SER A 624 29.80 -1.69 -4.61
CA SER A 624 28.41 -1.86 -5.01
C SER A 624 28.29 -1.78 -6.52
N ILE A 625 27.52 -2.65 -7.12
CA ILE A 625 27.27 -2.66 -8.57
C ILE A 625 25.81 -2.27 -8.82
N ILE A 626 25.57 -1.21 -9.57
CA ILE A 626 24.24 -0.73 -9.94
C ILE A 626 24.23 -0.53 -11.46
N GLY A 627 23.24 -1.09 -12.13
CA GLY A 627 23.10 -0.99 -13.58
C GLY A 627 21.68 -0.61 -14.00
N GLN A 628 21.59 0.13 -15.10
CA GLN A 628 20.34 0.33 -15.83
C GLN A 628 20.24 -0.73 -16.93
N VAL A 629 19.83 -1.94 -16.55
CA VAL A 629 19.93 -3.13 -17.41
C VAL A 629 18.65 -3.96 -17.35
N GLY A 630 18.30 -4.49 -18.52
CA GLY A 630 17.20 -5.42 -18.70
C GLY A 630 15.81 -4.79 -18.68
N SER A 631 14.85 -5.64 -18.82
CA SER A 631 13.42 -5.31 -18.80
C SER A 631 12.66 -6.29 -17.92
N GLU A 632 11.43 -5.94 -17.57
CA GLU A 632 10.47 -6.81 -16.88
C GLU A 632 9.19 -6.86 -17.69
N GLU A 633 8.60 -8.03 -17.79
CA GLU A 633 7.26 -8.20 -18.33
C GLU A 633 6.32 -8.77 -17.29
N SER A 634 5.04 -8.41 -17.41
CA SER A 634 3.93 -9.03 -16.73
C SER A 634 2.79 -9.23 -17.70
N LYS A 635 2.22 -10.42 -17.74
CA LYS A 635 1.07 -10.75 -18.56
C LYS A 635 0.09 -11.60 -17.77
N GLY A 636 -1.17 -11.48 -18.12
CA GLY A 636 -2.19 -12.21 -17.40
C GLY A 636 -3.60 -11.78 -17.74
N PHE A 637 -4.52 -12.16 -16.88
CA PHE A 637 -5.91 -11.78 -17.00
C PHE A 637 -6.57 -11.64 -15.62
N ASP A 638 -7.58 -10.79 -15.55
CA ASP A 638 -8.43 -10.56 -14.37
C ASP A 638 -9.88 -10.84 -14.73
N ILE A 639 -10.62 -11.44 -13.81
CA ILE A 639 -12.08 -11.66 -13.90
C ILE A 639 -12.70 -11.20 -12.59
N GLU A 640 -13.78 -10.42 -12.68
CA GLU A 640 -14.59 -10.01 -11.54
C GLU A 640 -16.07 -10.21 -11.86
N VAL A 641 -16.81 -10.80 -10.93
CA VAL A 641 -18.24 -11.03 -11.06
C VAL A 641 -18.94 -10.64 -9.77
N ALA A 642 -19.96 -9.82 -9.88
CA ALA A 642 -20.86 -9.48 -8.79
C ALA A 642 -22.28 -9.88 -9.14
N ILE A 643 -22.95 -10.60 -8.25
CA ILE A 643 -24.30 -11.12 -8.44
C ILE A 643 -25.15 -10.70 -7.24
N THR A 644 -26.27 -10.04 -7.51
CA THR A 644 -27.28 -9.67 -6.50
C THR A 644 -28.62 -10.25 -6.92
N PRO A 645 -28.84 -11.57 -6.73
CA PRO A 645 -30.04 -12.27 -7.21
C PRO A 645 -31.31 -11.72 -6.58
N THR A 646 -31.19 -11.25 -5.34
CA THR A 646 -32.31 -10.69 -4.56
C THR A 646 -31.80 -9.50 -3.72
N HIS A 647 -32.72 -8.71 -3.20
CA HIS A 647 -32.41 -7.65 -2.23
C HIS A 647 -31.83 -8.18 -0.90
N PHE A 648 -31.78 -9.48 -0.71
CA PHE A 648 -31.32 -10.15 0.50
C PHE A 648 -30.04 -10.97 0.31
N SER A 649 -29.47 -10.95 -0.89
CA SER A 649 -28.27 -11.75 -1.17
C SER A 649 -27.36 -11.06 -2.17
N SER A 650 -26.06 -11.09 -1.89
CA SER A 650 -25.02 -10.59 -2.78
C SER A 650 -23.81 -11.51 -2.77
N PHE A 651 -23.21 -11.72 -3.93
CA PHE A 651 -22.03 -12.55 -4.12
C PHE A 651 -21.03 -11.84 -5.00
N ASN A 652 -19.76 -11.82 -4.60
CA ASN A 652 -18.65 -11.24 -5.36
C ASN A 652 -17.58 -12.29 -5.54
N LEU A 653 -17.07 -12.40 -6.74
CA LEU A 653 -15.99 -13.31 -7.12
C LEU A 653 -14.91 -12.54 -7.84
N GLY A 654 -13.66 -12.84 -7.58
CA GLY A 654 -12.54 -12.28 -8.31
C GLY A 654 -11.45 -13.31 -8.50
N TYR A 655 -10.88 -13.34 -9.69
CA TYR A 655 -9.74 -14.17 -10.02
C TYR A 655 -8.74 -13.40 -10.87
N SER A 656 -7.46 -13.59 -10.58
CA SER A 656 -6.38 -13.04 -11.40
C SER A 656 -5.29 -14.08 -11.61
N TYR A 657 -4.83 -14.17 -12.85
CA TYR A 657 -3.60 -14.86 -13.22
C TYR A 657 -2.56 -13.83 -13.65
N THR A 658 -1.34 -13.93 -13.11
CA THR A 658 -0.23 -13.03 -13.40
C THR A 658 1.07 -13.82 -13.58
N ASP A 659 1.67 -13.74 -14.74
CA ASP A 659 2.99 -14.29 -15.04
C ASP A 659 3.98 -13.15 -15.25
N THR A 660 5.11 -13.20 -14.52
CA THR A 660 6.12 -12.14 -14.54
C THR A 660 7.50 -12.70 -14.85
N LYS A 661 8.24 -11.97 -15.68
CA LYS A 661 9.61 -12.34 -16.04
C LYS A 661 10.52 -11.13 -16.10
N THR A 662 11.77 -11.36 -15.76
CA THR A 662 12.87 -10.45 -16.07
C THR A 662 13.48 -10.89 -17.40
N LEU A 663 13.72 -9.95 -18.30
CA LEU A 663 14.22 -10.18 -19.65
C LEU A 663 15.44 -9.30 -19.94
N ASP A 664 16.17 -9.65 -21.01
CA ASP A 664 17.21 -8.81 -21.60
C ASP A 664 18.33 -8.39 -20.62
N ILE A 665 18.59 -9.20 -19.60
CA ILE A 665 19.75 -8.98 -18.72
C ILE A 665 20.96 -9.56 -19.45
N GLN A 666 21.81 -8.67 -19.96
CA GLN A 666 23.08 -9.10 -20.56
C GLN A 666 24.05 -9.53 -19.47
N PRO A 667 24.67 -10.69 -19.60
CA PRO A 667 25.79 -11.07 -18.74
C PRO A 667 26.89 -10.00 -18.81
N ASN A 668 27.40 -9.63 -17.67
CA ASN A 668 28.49 -8.66 -17.59
C ASN A 668 29.63 -9.24 -16.74
N LYS A 669 30.80 -8.57 -16.72
CA LYS A 669 31.97 -9.04 -16.01
C LYS A 669 31.79 -9.22 -14.49
N TYR A 670 30.73 -8.68 -13.93
CA TYR A 670 30.46 -8.74 -12.50
C TYR A 670 29.36 -9.73 -12.13
N VAL A 671 28.40 -9.95 -13.03
CA VAL A 671 27.19 -10.72 -12.71
C VAL A 671 26.77 -11.59 -13.87
N ASN A 672 26.66 -12.89 -13.63
CA ASN A 672 25.99 -13.82 -14.53
C ASN A 672 24.58 -14.04 -14.00
N ILE A 673 23.57 -13.47 -14.69
CA ILE A 673 22.19 -13.50 -14.25
C ILE A 673 21.33 -14.26 -15.26
N ASP A 674 20.71 -15.32 -14.79
CA ASP A 674 19.62 -15.97 -15.51
C ASP A 674 18.33 -15.15 -15.45
N THR A 675 17.47 -15.32 -16.45
CA THR A 675 16.11 -14.76 -16.47
C THR A 675 15.35 -15.21 -15.22
N GLN A 676 14.89 -14.26 -14.41
CA GLN A 676 14.29 -14.55 -13.11
C GLN A 676 12.90 -13.96 -13.00
N ASN A 677 12.00 -14.67 -12.33
CA ASN A 677 10.68 -14.15 -12.02
C ASN A 677 10.78 -13.01 -10.99
N ILE A 678 9.87 -12.07 -11.07
CA ILE A 678 9.75 -11.02 -10.07
C ILE A 678 9.32 -11.65 -8.74
N THR A 679 10.01 -11.29 -7.66
CA THR A 679 9.76 -11.87 -6.35
C THR A 679 8.43 -11.41 -5.76
N LEU A 680 7.84 -12.25 -4.89
CA LEU A 680 6.62 -11.98 -4.16
C LEU A 680 5.37 -11.76 -5.04
N VAL A 681 5.37 -12.26 -6.27
CA VAL A 681 4.21 -12.22 -7.17
C VAL A 681 3.59 -13.62 -7.25
N PRO A 682 2.34 -13.80 -6.78
CA PRO A 682 1.62 -15.04 -6.95
C PRO A 682 1.12 -15.16 -8.40
N HIS A 683 1.18 -16.36 -8.97
CA HIS A 683 0.59 -16.62 -10.29
C HIS A 683 -0.94 -16.53 -10.24
N ASN A 684 -1.55 -17.10 -9.21
CA ASN A 684 -3.00 -17.17 -9.08
C ASN A 684 -3.42 -16.48 -7.78
N THR A 685 -4.42 -15.62 -7.86
CA THR A 685 -5.16 -15.09 -6.72
C THR A 685 -6.64 -15.24 -6.97
N PHE A 686 -7.37 -15.59 -5.93
CA PHE A 686 -8.81 -15.75 -6.00
C PHE A 686 -9.46 -15.23 -4.73
N TYR A 687 -10.63 -14.64 -4.87
CA TYR A 687 -11.53 -14.42 -3.74
C TYR A 687 -12.98 -14.72 -4.10
N ALA A 688 -13.73 -15.14 -3.11
CA ALA A 688 -15.18 -15.24 -3.16
C ALA A 688 -15.75 -14.64 -1.89
N TYR A 689 -16.83 -13.90 -2.02
CA TYR A 689 -17.56 -13.31 -0.91
C TYR A 689 -19.05 -13.48 -1.14
N GLY A 690 -19.77 -13.91 -0.11
CA GLY A 690 -21.22 -13.99 -0.10
C GLY A 690 -21.80 -13.34 1.15
N ASN A 691 -22.90 -12.61 0.99
CA ASN A 691 -23.69 -12.06 2.08
C ASN A 691 -25.17 -12.40 1.86
N ILE A 692 -25.80 -12.92 2.90
CA ILE A 692 -27.22 -13.30 2.88
C ILE A 692 -27.88 -12.71 4.12
N VAL A 693 -29.03 -12.08 3.92
CA VAL A 693 -29.86 -11.51 5.00
C VAL A 693 -31.17 -12.25 5.08
N VAL A 694 -31.57 -12.65 6.26
CA VAL A 694 -32.87 -13.30 6.51
C VAL A 694 -33.98 -12.28 6.29
N PRO A 695 -34.89 -12.49 5.32
CA PRO A 695 -35.84 -11.45 4.91
C PRO A 695 -37.07 -11.31 5.83
N LYS A 696 -37.48 -12.39 6.54
CA LYS A 696 -38.73 -12.43 7.31
C LYS A 696 -38.59 -13.32 8.55
N GLY A 697 -39.52 -13.19 9.48
CA GLY A 697 -39.63 -14.02 10.68
C GLY A 697 -38.88 -13.41 11.87
N VAL A 698 -38.74 -14.19 12.94
CA VAL A 698 -38.13 -13.76 14.22
C VAL A 698 -36.70 -13.28 14.03
N PHE A 699 -35.96 -13.82 13.08
CA PHE A 699 -34.59 -13.47 12.74
C PHE A 699 -34.48 -12.53 11.54
N SER A 700 -35.56 -11.80 11.20
CA SER A 700 -35.52 -10.83 10.09
C SER A 700 -34.41 -9.83 10.28
N GLY A 701 -33.61 -9.60 9.22
CA GLY A 701 -32.44 -8.73 9.25
C GLY A 701 -31.14 -9.40 9.72
N LEU A 702 -31.20 -10.65 10.22
CA LEU A 702 -29.97 -11.41 10.52
C LEU A 702 -29.18 -11.63 9.22
N SER A 703 -27.92 -11.20 9.24
CA SER A 703 -27.02 -11.29 8.09
C SER A 703 -25.89 -12.27 8.36
N TYR A 704 -25.61 -13.12 7.39
CA TYR A 704 -24.46 -14.03 7.37
C TYR A 704 -23.54 -13.63 6.22
N ASN A 705 -22.26 -13.53 6.49
CA ASN A 705 -21.29 -13.35 5.44
C ASN A 705 -20.20 -14.43 5.51
N LEU A 706 -19.69 -14.78 4.35
CA LEU A 706 -18.59 -15.73 4.17
C LEU A 706 -17.65 -15.17 3.13
N SER A 707 -16.35 -15.16 3.42
CA SER A 707 -15.33 -14.88 2.42
C SER A 707 -14.30 -16.01 2.37
N ILE A 708 -13.82 -16.28 1.16
CA ILE A 708 -12.74 -17.22 0.88
C ILE A 708 -11.72 -16.48 0.03
N SER A 709 -10.47 -16.55 0.41
CA SER A 709 -9.37 -16.02 -0.40
C SER A 709 -8.29 -17.07 -0.60
N PHE A 710 -7.69 -17.04 -1.79
CA PHE A 710 -6.58 -17.90 -2.17
C PHE A 710 -5.41 -17.08 -2.66
N MET A 711 -4.22 -17.46 -2.25
CA MET A 711 -2.97 -16.95 -2.76
C MET A 711 -2.06 -18.11 -3.14
N ASP A 712 -1.53 -18.06 -4.34
CA ASP A 712 -0.61 -19.07 -4.84
C ASP A 712 0.78 -18.94 -4.21
N LYS A 713 1.60 -19.96 -4.41
CA LYS A 713 3.01 -19.98 -4.01
C LYS A 713 3.76 -18.75 -4.54
N VAL A 714 4.59 -18.13 -3.71
CA VAL A 714 5.47 -17.03 -4.11
C VAL A 714 6.92 -17.31 -3.68
N TYR A 715 7.87 -16.87 -4.52
CA TYR A 715 9.28 -16.85 -4.15
C TYR A 715 9.64 -15.52 -3.52
N THR A 716 10.43 -15.53 -2.46
CA THR A 716 10.80 -14.36 -1.68
C THR A 716 12.10 -13.71 -2.14
N ASN A 717 12.90 -14.46 -2.92
CA ASN A 717 14.18 -14.00 -3.46
C ASN A 717 14.38 -14.48 -4.90
N TYR A 718 15.26 -13.81 -5.63
CA TYR A 718 15.57 -14.12 -7.03
C TYR A 718 16.21 -15.50 -7.23
N ALA A 719 16.96 -16.00 -6.26
CA ALA A 719 17.56 -17.33 -6.29
C ALA A 719 16.54 -18.46 -6.15
N LYS A 720 15.26 -18.15 -5.88
CA LYS A 720 14.17 -19.10 -5.63
C LYS A 720 14.48 -20.13 -4.53
N SER A 721 15.40 -19.80 -3.64
CA SER A 721 15.81 -20.67 -2.53
C SER A 721 14.83 -20.66 -1.37
N MET A 722 13.94 -19.64 -1.31
CA MET A 722 12.85 -19.57 -0.33
C MET A 722 11.53 -19.23 -1.02
N SER A 723 10.47 -19.87 -0.54
CA SER A 723 9.10 -19.62 -1.03
C SER A 723 8.09 -19.75 0.09
N PHE A 724 6.97 -19.05 -0.04
CA PHE A 724 5.76 -19.30 0.75
C PHE A 724 4.85 -20.24 0.00
N SER A 725 4.34 -21.25 0.67
CA SER A 725 3.35 -22.17 0.11
C SER A 725 2.03 -21.45 -0.18
N SER A 726 1.29 -21.95 -1.15
CA SER A 726 -0.08 -21.51 -1.40
C SER A 726 -0.98 -21.77 -0.19
N TYR A 727 -1.97 -20.90 -0.01
CA TYR A 727 -2.91 -21.02 1.08
C TYR A 727 -4.32 -20.52 0.73
N TRP A 728 -5.31 -21.07 1.45
CA TRP A 728 -6.69 -20.60 1.48
C TRP A 728 -6.99 -20.04 2.86
N LEU A 729 -7.68 -18.90 2.91
CA LEU A 729 -8.23 -18.34 4.14
C LEU A 729 -9.74 -18.27 4.00
N THR A 730 -10.43 -18.55 5.10
CA THR A 730 -11.88 -18.45 5.18
C THR A 730 -12.23 -17.57 6.37
N ASP A 731 -13.05 -16.54 6.12
CA ASP A 731 -13.55 -15.64 7.14
C ASP A 731 -15.08 -15.69 7.16
N MET A 732 -15.66 -15.58 8.33
CA MET A 732 -17.10 -15.62 8.54
C MET A 732 -17.56 -14.46 9.41
N GLY A 733 -18.74 -13.95 9.13
CA GLY A 733 -19.36 -12.93 9.95
C GLY A 733 -20.86 -13.14 10.12
N ILE A 734 -21.35 -12.65 11.21
CA ILE A 734 -22.79 -12.61 11.52
C ILE A 734 -23.11 -11.21 12.05
N SER A 735 -24.24 -10.65 11.62
CA SER A 735 -24.71 -9.40 12.21
C SER A 735 -26.22 -9.39 12.36
N TYR A 736 -26.70 -8.77 13.43
CA TYR A 736 -28.12 -8.67 13.73
C TYR A 736 -28.50 -7.22 14.07
N PRO A 737 -29.47 -6.63 13.36
CA PRO A 737 -30.00 -5.32 13.70
C PRO A 737 -30.93 -5.45 14.92
N LEU A 738 -30.61 -4.69 15.94
CA LEU A 738 -31.47 -4.48 17.09
C LEU A 738 -32.40 -3.28 16.83
N LYS A 739 -33.25 -2.96 17.77
CA LYS A 739 -34.12 -1.77 17.70
C LYS A 739 -33.31 -0.46 17.74
N ASN A 740 -33.89 0.61 17.28
CA ASN A 740 -33.34 1.99 17.38
C ASN A 740 -31.99 2.19 16.71
N GLY A 741 -31.76 1.57 15.56
CA GLY A 741 -30.50 1.77 14.78
C GLY A 741 -29.28 1.06 15.34
N ILE A 742 -29.42 0.24 16.37
CA ILE A 742 -28.32 -0.55 16.95
C ILE A 742 -28.11 -1.83 16.13
N ARG A 743 -26.86 -2.22 15.91
CA ARG A 743 -26.46 -3.47 15.26
C ARG A 743 -25.38 -4.16 16.09
N LEU A 744 -25.56 -5.44 16.35
CA LEU A 744 -24.54 -6.31 16.91
C LEU A 744 -23.92 -7.14 15.79
N SER A 745 -22.59 -7.25 15.78
CA SER A 745 -21.91 -8.12 14.79
C SER A 745 -20.72 -8.84 15.39
N GLY A 746 -20.45 -10.04 14.87
CA GLY A 746 -19.31 -10.86 15.21
C GLY A 746 -18.63 -11.35 13.93
N ASN A 747 -17.31 -11.25 13.87
CA ASN A 747 -16.49 -11.74 12.76
C ASN A 747 -15.44 -12.70 13.31
N VAL A 748 -15.17 -13.77 12.57
CA VAL A 748 -14.08 -14.72 12.79
C VAL A 748 -13.27 -14.78 11.52
N ASN A 749 -12.02 -14.37 11.61
CA ASN A 749 -11.08 -14.44 10.49
C ASN A 749 -10.22 -15.70 10.62
N ASN A 750 -9.78 -16.25 9.48
CA ASN A 750 -9.01 -17.50 9.40
C ASN A 750 -9.68 -18.63 10.22
N VAL A 751 -10.95 -18.92 9.93
CA VAL A 751 -11.81 -19.86 10.68
C VAL A 751 -11.13 -21.21 10.91
N PHE A 752 -10.40 -21.72 9.92
CA PHE A 752 -9.71 -23.01 9.98
C PHE A 752 -8.34 -22.97 10.63
N ASP A 753 -7.94 -21.82 11.18
CA ASP A 753 -6.63 -21.59 11.84
C ASP A 753 -5.45 -21.99 10.95
N LYS A 754 -5.55 -21.65 9.65
CA LYS A 754 -4.50 -21.99 8.69
C LYS A 754 -3.23 -21.23 9.00
N THR A 755 -2.14 -21.94 9.19
CA THR A 755 -0.79 -21.39 9.23
C THR A 755 -0.36 -20.98 7.82
N TYR A 756 0.09 -19.74 7.65
CA TYR A 756 0.54 -19.21 6.38
C TYR A 756 1.56 -18.08 6.58
N SER A 757 2.21 -17.66 5.51
CA SER A 757 3.06 -16.47 5.48
C SER A 757 2.87 -15.77 4.15
N ASN A 758 2.82 -14.45 4.20
CA ASN A 758 2.65 -13.61 3.02
C ASN A 758 3.69 -12.48 2.96
N GLN A 759 4.56 -12.39 3.95
CA GLN A 759 5.57 -11.34 4.08
C GLN A 759 6.94 -11.93 4.39
N ALA A 760 7.98 -11.29 3.87
CA ALA A 760 9.37 -11.63 4.18
C ALA A 760 10.19 -10.38 4.42
N VAL A 761 11.03 -10.43 5.44
CA VAL A 761 12.07 -9.44 5.69
C VAL A 761 13.37 -9.98 5.10
N TYR A 762 14.10 -9.14 4.37
CA TYR A 762 15.35 -9.52 3.64
C TYR A 762 15.24 -10.79 2.76
N GLY A 763 14.03 -11.20 2.39
CA GLY A 763 13.82 -12.38 1.55
C GLY A 763 14.04 -13.73 2.22
N THR A 764 14.49 -13.77 3.46
CA THR A 764 14.82 -15.01 4.20
C THR A 764 14.14 -15.14 5.56
N GLN A 765 13.70 -14.04 6.14
CA GLN A 765 12.99 -14.01 7.42
C GLN A 765 11.48 -13.91 7.16
N ARG A 766 10.77 -15.00 7.32
CA ARG A 766 9.32 -14.97 7.09
C ARG A 766 8.57 -14.35 8.27
N VAL A 767 7.52 -13.64 7.97
CA VAL A 767 6.57 -13.16 8.96
C VAL A 767 5.34 -14.06 8.90
N PRO A 768 5.02 -14.78 9.99
CA PRO A 768 3.83 -15.62 10.02
C PRO A 768 2.55 -14.80 9.92
N GLY A 769 1.59 -15.31 9.16
CA GLY A 769 0.27 -14.73 9.01
C GLY A 769 -0.56 -14.84 10.28
N MET A 770 -1.57 -13.99 10.40
CA MET A 770 -2.43 -13.92 11.59
C MET A 770 -3.25 -15.21 11.76
N PRO A 771 -3.19 -15.89 12.92
CA PRO A 771 -3.98 -17.08 13.19
C PRO A 771 -5.47 -16.73 13.33
N ARG A 772 -6.31 -17.73 13.58
CA ARG A 772 -7.73 -17.51 13.81
C ARG A 772 -7.96 -16.44 14.88
N ASN A 773 -8.81 -15.49 14.57
CA ASN A 773 -9.12 -14.38 15.46
C ASN A 773 -10.58 -13.97 15.33
N PHE A 774 -11.08 -13.28 16.33
CA PHE A 774 -12.45 -12.81 16.36
C PHE A 774 -12.54 -11.32 16.72
N MET A 775 -13.64 -10.71 16.28
CA MET A 775 -14.03 -9.33 16.59
C MET A 775 -15.52 -9.27 16.85
N LEU A 776 -15.91 -8.71 18.00
CA LEU A 776 -17.29 -8.34 18.31
C LEU A 776 -17.45 -6.84 18.15
N SER A 777 -18.54 -6.39 17.57
CA SER A 777 -18.81 -4.97 17.34
C SER A 777 -20.24 -4.62 17.68
N LEU A 778 -20.40 -3.47 18.33
CA LEU A 778 -21.67 -2.78 18.57
C LEU A 778 -21.63 -1.49 17.76
N ALA A 779 -22.58 -1.35 16.83
CA ALA A 779 -22.72 -0.16 16.00
C ALA A 779 -24.08 0.50 16.22
N TYR A 780 -24.10 1.82 16.15
CA TYR A 780 -25.29 2.65 16.12
C TYR A 780 -25.30 3.51 14.86
N SER A 781 -26.42 3.53 14.14
CA SER A 781 -26.64 4.39 12.98
C SER A 781 -28.00 5.07 13.10
N LEU A 782 -27.99 6.39 13.10
CA LEU A 782 -29.21 7.17 12.95
C LEU A 782 -29.68 7.06 11.48
N ARG A 783 -30.91 6.63 11.25
CA ARG A 783 -31.54 6.52 9.94
C ARG A 783 -32.60 7.60 9.74
#